data_750584fa1deb15094f9e8f9b97bcaba9
#
_entry.id   750584fa1deb15094f9e8f9b97bcaba9
#
_cell.length_a   1.000
_cell.length_b   1.000
_cell.length_c   1.000
_cell.angle_alpha   90.00
_cell.angle_beta   90.00
_cell.angle_gamma   90.00
#
_symmetry.space_group_name_H-M   'P 1'
#
loop_
_entity.id
_entity.type
_entity.pdbx_description
1 polymer ?
#
loop_
_entity_poly.entity_id
_entity_poly.type
_entity_poly.pdbx_seq_one_letter_code
_entity_poly.pdbx_strand_id
1 'polypeptide(L)'
;MKHFFTLTTLVILLGSGPATAQRNVTKFKDYCIEEGQYCNIGGQKRYDPDIYYTKSADGTYTAHRLTVQPNGERIKVSEPYLFSSRPNGISLGWKTSAEPKDVQVVWGETEDKLDNTAQYSTTELASNYFWNTTTLSGLQPNHIYYYKVKSNGHDSGIQRFRTLPQDGDEGVVRFLLFGDHQRNLYSDYEWMLRMAERKLNEKYGEKPIEEHVSFIMNMGDQVDQGTLKQYEDIHRFKNRSVMSRLPIQTVVGNHDTYGDTDMRFYNGHYAPYRKAAYKGLDAGTANYYAYQAGRVLWIGINSDGASSKQLEWIRNVVNTADADPTVDCIISVQHRPLYAEMYSTDVSGWMLKDVMPILNTSSKHVMNCAGHHHLYARGQMPNHPVYHIISGGGVGIAEGGYLQLWGVTDVDLYDHDHVQATIDHWAYQIVEYDPTSTTLSVETYSVGNKRLALDNVMVDKFSRTLNSKSVPSFPIFPFESAIINLPTRIEQEAKDESLHSAQYQIAKDIGFNNIVHERVLTFENLYKVDNNYLPLDQCAQKPVTQLELDEGDLVPGTYYLRARNRNMNLDYSEWSGTHIIRISDPNAGKAVISSDRTHYGARPSVVINYANAPADETTRIAIYRNGVEPETATMPYAFQKTDGTEGTLTFNISDYGKFYAVMLKGEGYEECSDRCYFRIGEGMIEFALNKFVYEVGDPVSVILTEVPAQSKDWVGIYAQGITPEDAICPSWKYVGNNTNVKIELNVPDARNYKGPLQKGCYFANYFKNDGYDEAYERIYFVIGKPCQVTAKTATTNESEPAVFTWDEMPMQTECQLAYRPAGSGEEIAWVIVKGILLEGASGSITVENLPLGEHDIAILFAGKRISNIANISVLPATGIQDTKENNQHQEVYMLDGKKVTVPNPKGIYIKDGKKYINQ
;
A
#
# COMPACT_ATOMS: atom_id res chain seq x y z
N MET A 1 -13.40 -3.87 60.32
CA MET A 1 -13.81 -5.07 59.55
C MET A 1 -14.81 -4.68 58.46
N LYS A 2 -14.35 -3.94 57.46
CA LYS A 2 -15.07 -3.58 56.21
C LYS A 2 -14.05 -2.92 55.27
N HIS A 3 -13.23 -3.66 54.59
CA HIS A 3 -12.44 -3.25 53.41
C HIS A 3 -11.62 -4.43 52.89
N PHE A 4 -12.32 -5.50 52.50
CA PHE A 4 -11.66 -6.65 51.88
C PHE A 4 -12.50 -7.35 50.82
N PHE A 5 -13.36 -6.62 50.12
CA PHE A 5 -14.23 -7.23 49.12
C PHE A 5 -14.27 -6.52 47.77
N THR A 6 -13.29 -5.69 47.44
CA THR A 6 -13.33 -4.97 46.14
C THR A 6 -12.14 -5.22 45.23
N LEU A 7 -11.22 -6.09 45.61
CA LEU A 7 -10.04 -6.34 44.77
C LEU A 7 -10.01 -7.70 44.03
N THR A 8 -11.00 -8.56 44.27
CA THR A 8 -11.03 -9.89 43.69
C THR A 8 -11.92 -10.00 42.48
N THR A 9 -12.71 -9.01 42.17
CA THR A 9 -13.62 -9.01 41.01
C THR A 9 -13.00 -8.33 39.77
N LEU A 10 -11.95 -7.55 39.92
CA LEU A 10 -11.29 -6.86 38.80
C LEU A 10 -10.20 -7.67 38.11
N VAL A 11 -9.70 -8.75 38.76
CA VAL A 11 -8.66 -9.62 38.17
C VAL A 11 -9.25 -10.71 37.29
N ILE A 12 -10.57 -10.97 37.39
CA ILE A 12 -11.23 -12.02 36.60
C ILE A 12 -11.73 -11.47 35.24
N LEU A 13 -11.87 -10.16 35.09
CA LEU A 13 -12.32 -9.52 33.82
C LEU A 13 -11.17 -9.18 32.86
N LEU A 14 -9.92 -9.20 33.30
CA LEU A 14 -8.75 -8.98 32.44
C LEU A 14 -8.12 -10.26 31.87
N GLY A 15 -8.64 -11.42 32.25
CA GLY A 15 -8.13 -12.71 31.79
C GLY A 15 -8.97 -13.40 30.68
N SER A 16 -10.06 -12.81 30.22
CA SER A 16 -11.00 -13.49 29.32
C SER A 16 -11.06 -12.94 27.88
N GLY A 17 -10.12 -12.07 27.46
CA GLY A 17 -10.16 -11.50 26.11
C GLY A 17 -9.85 -12.53 25.02
N PRO A 18 -8.63 -12.72 24.60
CA PRO A 18 -8.37 -13.53 23.39
C PRO A 18 -8.34 -15.06 23.61
N ALA A 19 -8.26 -15.53 24.85
CA ALA A 19 -8.20 -16.98 25.11
C ALA A 19 -9.54 -17.71 24.92
N THR A 20 -10.66 -16.99 24.91
CA THR A 20 -11.99 -17.56 24.70
C THR A 20 -12.33 -17.72 23.22
N ALA A 21 -11.81 -16.88 22.35
CA ALA A 21 -11.99 -17.03 20.90
C ALA A 21 -11.35 -18.32 20.34
N GLN A 22 -10.27 -18.79 20.98
CA GLN A 22 -9.62 -20.06 20.62
C GLN A 22 -10.36 -21.31 21.11
N ARG A 23 -11.38 -21.16 21.96
CA ARG A 23 -12.08 -22.29 22.59
C ARG A 23 -13.36 -22.73 21.90
N ASN A 24 -13.86 -21.97 20.97
CA ASN A 24 -14.99 -22.38 20.16
C ASN A 24 -14.54 -23.34 19.06
N VAL A 25 -14.16 -24.51 19.48
CA VAL A 25 -13.76 -25.58 18.60
C VAL A 25 -15.00 -26.07 17.87
N THR A 26 -15.05 -25.88 16.58
CA THR A 26 -16.16 -26.28 15.74
C THR A 26 -16.11 -27.79 15.56
N LYS A 27 -17.22 -28.46 15.79
CA LYS A 27 -17.37 -29.88 15.43
C LYS A 27 -17.81 -29.98 13.98
N PHE A 28 -16.96 -30.53 13.17
CA PHE A 28 -17.32 -30.90 11.80
C PHE A 28 -18.05 -32.25 11.83
N LYS A 29 -18.90 -32.48 10.85
CA LYS A 29 -19.80 -33.62 10.79
C LYS A 29 -19.11 -34.96 11.00
N ASP A 30 -17.92 -35.17 10.50
CA ASP A 30 -17.13 -36.39 10.64
C ASP A 30 -15.74 -36.14 11.24
N TYR A 31 -15.56 -35.01 11.89
CA TYR A 31 -14.31 -34.58 12.51
C TYR A 31 -14.56 -34.12 13.94
N CYS A 32 -13.62 -34.42 14.80
CA CYS A 32 -13.61 -33.93 16.16
C CYS A 32 -12.37 -33.07 16.36
N ILE A 33 -12.57 -31.81 16.71
CA ILE A 33 -11.48 -30.89 17.04
C ILE A 33 -11.19 -31.01 18.53
N GLU A 34 -9.99 -31.40 18.87
CA GLU A 34 -9.53 -31.58 20.25
C GLU A 34 -8.38 -30.66 20.61
N GLU A 35 -8.03 -30.62 21.88
CA GLU A 35 -6.97 -29.73 22.38
C GLU A 35 -5.62 -29.97 21.70
N GLY A 36 -5.36 -31.14 21.15
CA GLY A 36 -4.15 -31.47 20.38
C GLY A 36 -4.04 -30.77 19.02
N GLN A 37 -5.09 -30.11 18.54
CA GLN A 37 -5.12 -29.44 17.24
C GLN A 37 -4.59 -28.00 17.30
N TYR A 38 -3.58 -27.74 18.12
CA TYR A 38 -2.96 -26.44 18.19
C TYR A 38 -1.47 -26.55 17.85
N CYS A 39 -0.99 -25.55 17.10
CA CYS A 39 0.41 -25.40 16.75
C CYS A 39 0.92 -24.01 17.14
N ASN A 40 2.22 -23.79 17.05
CA ASN A 40 2.83 -22.49 17.26
C ASN A 40 3.09 -21.83 15.90
N ILE A 41 2.41 -20.73 15.66
CA ILE A 41 2.60 -19.90 14.48
C ILE A 41 2.84 -18.46 14.95
N GLY A 42 3.89 -17.81 14.49
CA GLY A 42 4.26 -16.49 14.91
C GLY A 42 4.48 -16.38 16.44
N GLY A 43 4.97 -17.45 17.08
CA GLY A 43 5.19 -17.50 18.53
C GLY A 43 3.93 -17.66 19.38
N GLN A 44 2.75 -17.80 18.77
CA GLN A 44 1.49 -17.96 19.45
C GLN A 44 0.93 -19.37 19.27
N LYS A 45 0.24 -19.88 20.30
CA LYS A 45 -0.54 -21.12 20.17
C LYS A 45 -1.79 -20.85 19.35
N ARG A 46 -1.91 -21.52 18.20
CA ARG A 46 -3.00 -21.34 17.23
C ARG A 46 -3.68 -22.65 16.93
N TYR A 47 -4.98 -22.57 16.58
CA TYR A 47 -5.71 -23.68 16.03
C TYR A 47 -5.01 -24.18 14.76
N ASP A 48 -4.82 -25.51 14.66
CA ASP A 48 -4.19 -26.18 13.51
C ASP A 48 -5.23 -26.89 12.66
N PRO A 49 -5.72 -26.29 11.57
CA PRO A 49 -6.71 -26.91 10.70
C PRO A 49 -6.15 -28.05 9.85
N ASP A 50 -4.82 -28.24 9.83
CA ASP A 50 -4.18 -29.35 9.13
C ASP A 50 -4.33 -30.68 9.87
N ILE A 51 -4.74 -30.64 11.13
CA ILE A 51 -5.10 -31.83 11.87
C ILE A 51 -6.59 -32.09 11.72
N TYR A 52 -6.93 -33.21 11.16
CA TYR A 52 -8.32 -33.67 11.01
C TYR A 52 -8.48 -35.09 11.48
N TYR A 53 -9.70 -35.47 11.81
CA TYR A 53 -10.03 -36.80 12.31
C TYR A 53 -11.00 -37.50 11.37
N THR A 54 -10.73 -38.76 11.07
CA THR A 54 -11.68 -39.64 10.40
C THR A 54 -12.33 -40.56 11.40
N LYS A 55 -13.64 -40.73 11.29
CA LYS A 55 -14.42 -41.63 12.14
C LYS A 55 -14.55 -43.00 11.48
N SER A 56 -14.09 -44.02 12.17
CA SER A 56 -14.27 -45.43 11.76
C SER A 56 -15.69 -45.93 12.05
N ALA A 57 -16.09 -47.07 11.44
CA ALA A 57 -17.41 -47.66 11.61
C ALA A 57 -17.71 -48.03 13.07
N ASP A 58 -16.69 -48.34 13.86
CA ASP A 58 -16.80 -48.64 15.30
C ASP A 58 -16.90 -47.37 16.18
N GLY A 59 -16.91 -46.18 15.58
CA GLY A 59 -17.00 -44.90 16.27
C GLY A 59 -15.67 -44.32 16.75
N THR A 60 -14.55 -45.02 16.52
CA THR A 60 -13.22 -44.48 16.86
C THR A 60 -12.78 -43.41 15.88
N TYR A 61 -11.98 -42.45 16.39
CA TYR A 61 -11.41 -41.36 15.58
C TYR A 61 -9.93 -41.58 15.39
N THR A 62 -9.47 -41.48 14.16
CA THR A 62 -8.05 -41.50 13.81
C THR A 62 -7.60 -40.07 13.39
N ALA A 63 -6.61 -39.53 14.09
CA ALA A 63 -6.00 -38.25 13.76
C ALA A 63 -5.13 -38.39 12.52
N HIS A 64 -5.27 -37.45 11.62
CA HIS A 64 -4.47 -37.29 10.42
C HIS A 64 -3.95 -35.86 10.36
N ARG A 65 -2.74 -35.67 9.81
CA ARG A 65 -2.16 -34.34 9.58
C ARG A 65 -1.72 -34.23 8.13
N LEU A 66 -1.90 -33.06 7.52
CA LEU A 66 -1.27 -32.75 6.25
C LEU A 66 0.25 -32.85 6.35
N THR A 67 0.85 -33.52 5.41
CA THR A 67 2.28 -33.74 5.39
C THR A 67 2.99 -32.63 4.62
N VAL A 68 3.96 -31.98 5.24
CA VAL A 68 4.82 -30.96 4.63
C VAL A 68 6.18 -31.57 4.32
N GLN A 69 6.78 -31.22 3.19
CA GLN A 69 8.17 -31.56 2.88
C GLN A 69 9.12 -30.86 3.87
N PRO A 70 10.19 -31.53 4.35
CA PRO A 70 11.17 -30.86 5.18
C PRO A 70 11.75 -29.59 4.53
N ASN A 71 11.93 -28.54 5.30
CA ASN A 71 12.58 -27.33 4.84
C ASN A 71 14.00 -27.60 4.35
N GLY A 72 14.38 -27.02 3.22
CA GLY A 72 15.69 -27.19 2.62
C GLY A 72 15.88 -28.43 1.76
N GLU A 73 15.01 -29.43 1.85
CA GLU A 73 15.01 -30.56 0.93
C GLU A 73 14.42 -30.15 -0.42
N ARG A 74 15.11 -30.47 -1.50
CA ARG A 74 14.58 -30.22 -2.84
C ARG A 74 13.43 -31.15 -3.17
N ILE A 75 12.33 -30.56 -3.63
CA ILE A 75 11.16 -31.31 -4.08
C ILE A 75 11.49 -32.01 -5.40
N LYS A 76 11.41 -33.34 -5.43
CA LYS A 76 11.64 -34.14 -6.64
C LYS A 76 10.48 -34.00 -7.62
N VAL A 77 9.26 -34.17 -7.12
CA VAL A 77 8.00 -33.94 -7.86
C VAL A 77 7.07 -33.19 -6.93
N SER A 78 6.59 -32.01 -7.35
CA SER A 78 5.61 -31.27 -6.56
C SER A 78 4.20 -31.81 -6.75
N GLU A 79 3.32 -31.53 -5.80
CA GLU A 79 1.89 -31.66 -6.03
C GLU A 79 1.44 -30.70 -7.14
N PRO A 80 0.42 -31.09 -7.93
CA PRO A 80 -0.16 -30.18 -8.90
C PRO A 80 -0.91 -29.05 -8.20
N TYR A 81 -0.83 -27.86 -8.75
CA TYR A 81 -1.70 -26.77 -8.35
C TYR A 81 -2.46 -26.20 -9.55
N LEU A 82 -3.54 -25.49 -9.24
CA LEU A 82 -4.50 -25.01 -10.22
C LEU A 82 -4.31 -23.51 -10.46
N PHE A 83 -4.44 -23.10 -11.70
CA PHE A 83 -4.40 -21.69 -12.11
C PHE A 83 -5.19 -21.48 -13.40
N SER A 84 -5.38 -20.23 -13.81
CA SER A 84 -6.08 -19.88 -15.05
C SER A 84 -7.43 -20.61 -15.22
N SER A 85 -8.26 -20.59 -14.18
CA SER A 85 -9.60 -21.17 -14.19
C SER A 85 -10.53 -20.41 -15.15
N ARG A 86 -11.42 -21.15 -15.81
CA ARG A 86 -12.41 -20.66 -16.80
C ARG A 86 -13.73 -21.41 -16.65
N PRO A 87 -14.80 -20.89 -17.27
CA PRO A 87 -16.05 -21.65 -17.32
C PRO A 87 -15.92 -23.04 -17.98
N ASN A 88 -15.07 -23.15 -19.00
CA ASN A 88 -14.93 -24.38 -19.79
C ASN A 88 -13.54 -25.02 -19.72
N GLY A 89 -12.73 -24.65 -18.73
CA GLY A 89 -11.38 -25.20 -18.60
C GLY A 89 -10.62 -24.74 -17.37
N ILE A 90 -9.48 -25.38 -17.13
CA ILE A 90 -8.55 -25.03 -16.07
C ILE A 90 -7.14 -25.47 -16.44
N SER A 91 -6.13 -24.77 -15.98
CA SER A 91 -4.74 -25.17 -16.11
C SER A 91 -4.20 -25.75 -14.80
N LEU A 92 -3.32 -26.75 -14.94
CA LEU A 92 -2.59 -27.38 -13.84
C LEU A 92 -1.10 -27.23 -14.10
N GLY A 93 -0.32 -27.09 -13.05
CA GLY A 93 1.12 -27.08 -13.10
C GLY A 93 1.73 -27.93 -12.00
N TRP A 94 2.86 -28.58 -12.29
CA TRP A 94 3.67 -29.31 -11.32
C TRP A 94 5.15 -29.29 -11.73
N LYS A 95 6.01 -29.36 -10.75
CA LYS A 95 7.46 -29.34 -10.96
C LYS A 95 8.01 -30.77 -10.90
N THR A 96 9.01 -31.07 -11.75
CA THR A 96 9.87 -32.24 -11.62
C THR A 96 11.36 -31.81 -11.60
N SER A 97 12.18 -32.52 -10.80
CA SER A 97 13.63 -32.27 -10.74
C SER A 97 14.42 -33.01 -11.82
N ALA A 98 13.78 -33.83 -12.59
CA ALA A 98 14.34 -34.53 -13.76
C ALA A 98 13.33 -34.39 -14.90
N GLU A 99 13.79 -34.63 -16.12
CA GLU A 99 12.90 -34.69 -17.27
C GLU A 99 11.68 -35.59 -16.96
N PRO A 100 10.47 -35.11 -17.25
CA PRO A 100 9.27 -35.85 -16.91
C PRO A 100 9.20 -37.20 -17.65
N LYS A 101 8.88 -38.26 -16.89
CA LYS A 101 8.73 -39.63 -17.38
C LYS A 101 7.46 -40.24 -16.85
N ASP A 102 6.88 -41.13 -17.63
CA ASP A 102 5.67 -41.89 -17.28
C ASP A 102 4.53 -40.99 -16.83
N VAL A 103 4.41 -39.82 -17.50
CA VAL A 103 3.42 -38.80 -17.17
C VAL A 103 2.04 -39.27 -17.63
N GLN A 104 1.12 -39.20 -16.70
CA GLN A 104 -0.31 -39.42 -16.95
C GLN A 104 -1.09 -38.27 -16.27
N VAL A 105 -1.86 -37.57 -17.04
CA VAL A 105 -2.86 -36.63 -16.53
C VAL A 105 -4.21 -37.18 -16.93
N VAL A 106 -4.97 -37.64 -15.94
CA VAL A 106 -6.31 -38.24 -16.17
C VAL A 106 -7.33 -37.41 -15.39
N TRP A 107 -8.55 -37.32 -15.93
CA TRP A 107 -9.63 -36.52 -15.33
C TRP A 107 -11.01 -37.08 -15.71
N GLY A 108 -12.03 -36.72 -14.94
CA GLY A 108 -13.39 -37.12 -15.16
C GLY A 108 -14.39 -36.39 -14.27
N GLU A 109 -15.67 -36.73 -14.42
CA GLU A 109 -16.76 -36.11 -13.66
C GLU A 109 -17.02 -36.78 -12.31
N THR A 110 -16.48 -37.97 -12.11
CA THR A 110 -16.61 -38.70 -10.83
C THR A 110 -15.25 -39.24 -10.39
N GLU A 111 -15.06 -39.38 -9.08
CA GLU A 111 -13.83 -39.87 -8.47
C GLU A 111 -13.40 -41.27 -8.95
N ASP A 112 -14.35 -42.14 -9.17
CA ASP A 112 -14.14 -43.52 -9.61
C ASP A 112 -13.95 -43.66 -11.13
N LYS A 113 -14.15 -42.59 -11.89
CA LYS A 113 -14.14 -42.63 -13.36
C LYS A 113 -13.38 -41.44 -13.99
N LEU A 114 -12.05 -41.63 -14.14
CA LEU A 114 -11.18 -40.65 -14.76
C LEU A 114 -10.86 -41.10 -16.20
N ASP A 115 -11.85 -41.08 -17.07
CA ASP A 115 -11.78 -41.67 -18.41
C ASP A 115 -11.06 -40.79 -19.43
N ASN A 116 -10.83 -39.52 -19.11
CA ASN A 116 -10.21 -38.58 -20.03
C ASN A 116 -8.72 -38.44 -19.72
N THR A 117 -7.94 -38.22 -20.77
CA THR A 117 -6.51 -37.93 -20.67
C THR A 117 -6.22 -36.51 -21.20
N ALA A 118 -5.24 -35.82 -20.62
CA ALA A 118 -4.78 -34.54 -21.10
C ALA A 118 -3.32 -34.61 -21.52
N GLN A 119 -3.00 -33.89 -22.60
CA GLN A 119 -1.61 -33.67 -23.01
C GLN A 119 -0.96 -32.64 -22.12
N TYR A 120 0.34 -32.75 -21.93
CA TYR A 120 1.10 -31.77 -21.13
C TYR A 120 2.25 -31.17 -21.97
N SER A 121 2.73 -30.06 -21.51
CA SER A 121 3.96 -29.43 -22.02
C SER A 121 4.96 -29.23 -20.88
N THR A 122 6.23 -29.27 -21.22
CA THR A 122 7.32 -29.11 -20.27
C THR A 122 8.21 -27.94 -20.69
N THR A 123 8.58 -27.12 -19.73
CA THR A 123 9.58 -26.07 -19.89
C THR A 123 10.69 -26.27 -18.87
N GLU A 124 11.94 -26.41 -19.33
CA GLU A 124 13.08 -26.40 -18.43
C GLU A 124 13.38 -24.94 -18.04
N LEU A 125 13.00 -24.56 -16.82
CA LEU A 125 13.24 -23.20 -16.30
C LEU A 125 14.69 -23.03 -15.82
N ALA A 126 15.30 -24.11 -15.36
CA ALA A 126 16.74 -24.20 -15.05
C ALA A 126 17.15 -25.68 -14.94
N SER A 127 18.46 -25.92 -14.82
CA SER A 127 18.99 -27.28 -14.61
C SER A 127 18.31 -27.95 -13.41
N ASN A 128 17.74 -29.14 -13.66
CA ASN A 128 16.97 -29.91 -12.70
C ASN A 128 15.70 -29.20 -12.19
N TYR A 129 15.13 -28.32 -13.00
CA TYR A 129 13.83 -27.71 -12.71
C TYR A 129 12.98 -27.68 -13.98
N PHE A 130 12.13 -28.69 -14.11
CA PHE A 130 11.20 -28.83 -15.23
C PHE A 130 9.80 -28.46 -14.74
N TRP A 131 9.22 -27.46 -15.36
CA TRP A 131 7.86 -27.01 -15.10
C TRP A 131 6.93 -27.63 -16.12
N ASN A 132 6.00 -28.43 -15.64
CA ASN A 132 5.06 -29.17 -16.47
C ASN A 132 3.68 -28.51 -16.33
N THR A 133 3.01 -28.31 -17.44
CA THR A 133 1.68 -27.72 -17.47
C THR A 133 0.75 -28.48 -18.40
N THR A 134 -0.50 -28.51 -18.06
CA THR A 134 -1.60 -28.99 -18.90
C THR A 134 -2.82 -28.10 -18.74
N THR A 135 -3.66 -28.08 -19.76
CA THR A 135 -4.95 -27.39 -19.70
C THR A 135 -6.05 -28.39 -20.02
N LEU A 136 -6.97 -28.56 -19.07
CA LEU A 136 -8.22 -29.28 -19.29
C LEU A 136 -9.19 -28.31 -19.96
N SER A 137 -9.84 -28.75 -21.03
CA SER A 137 -10.74 -27.93 -21.84
C SER A 137 -11.99 -28.70 -22.24
N GLY A 138 -13.02 -27.98 -22.70
CA GLY A 138 -14.30 -28.60 -23.05
C GLY A 138 -15.13 -28.97 -21.85
N LEU A 139 -14.85 -28.37 -20.68
CA LEU A 139 -15.54 -28.63 -19.45
C LEU A 139 -16.88 -27.87 -19.37
N GLN A 140 -17.80 -28.34 -18.55
CA GLN A 140 -19.05 -27.66 -18.22
C GLN A 140 -18.77 -26.53 -17.23
N PRO A 141 -19.42 -25.37 -17.31
CA PRO A 141 -19.32 -24.30 -16.32
C PRO A 141 -19.90 -24.71 -14.97
N ASN A 142 -19.35 -24.17 -13.90
CA ASN A 142 -19.85 -24.34 -12.53
C ASN A 142 -19.99 -25.83 -12.12
N HIS A 143 -19.08 -26.66 -12.59
CA HIS A 143 -19.15 -28.11 -12.45
C HIS A 143 -17.89 -28.66 -11.76
N ILE A 144 -18.08 -29.71 -10.97
CA ILE A 144 -16.99 -30.39 -10.26
C ILE A 144 -16.38 -31.44 -11.17
N TYR A 145 -15.07 -31.44 -11.24
CA TYR A 145 -14.26 -32.45 -11.91
C TYR A 145 -13.23 -33.04 -10.97
N TYR A 146 -12.81 -34.26 -11.26
CA TYR A 146 -11.76 -34.96 -10.56
C TYR A 146 -10.56 -35.15 -11.49
N TYR A 147 -9.38 -35.11 -10.94
CA TYR A 147 -8.16 -35.30 -11.74
C TYR A 147 -7.07 -36.00 -10.92
N LYS A 148 -6.12 -36.56 -11.63
CA LYS A 148 -4.91 -37.10 -11.05
C LYS A 148 -3.73 -36.89 -11.98
N VAL A 149 -2.57 -36.59 -11.41
CA VAL A 149 -1.31 -36.46 -12.10
C VAL A 149 -0.35 -37.56 -11.60
N LYS A 150 0.21 -38.33 -12.52
CA LYS A 150 1.37 -39.17 -12.26
C LYS A 150 2.55 -38.66 -13.04
N SER A 151 3.72 -38.61 -12.42
CA SER A 151 4.96 -38.15 -13.06
C SER A 151 6.17 -38.65 -12.28
N ASN A 152 7.17 -39.19 -12.97
CA ASN A 152 8.42 -39.64 -12.36
C ASN A 152 8.23 -40.56 -11.13
N GLY A 153 7.23 -41.45 -11.17
CA GLY A 153 6.92 -42.36 -10.08
C GLY A 153 6.11 -41.78 -8.92
N HIS A 154 5.82 -40.48 -8.96
CA HIS A 154 4.92 -39.81 -8.00
C HIS A 154 3.45 -39.90 -8.48
N ASP A 155 2.54 -40.11 -7.58
CA ASP A 155 1.08 -40.10 -7.81
C ASP A 155 0.46 -39.05 -6.87
N SER A 156 -0.17 -38.03 -7.43
CA SER A 156 -0.82 -36.97 -6.63
C SER A 156 -2.02 -37.40 -5.82
N GLY A 157 -2.49 -38.64 -6.05
CA GLY A 157 -3.83 -39.05 -5.65
C GLY A 157 -4.90 -38.33 -6.47
N ILE A 158 -6.16 -38.64 -6.19
CA ILE A 158 -7.27 -37.99 -6.87
C ILE A 158 -7.54 -36.65 -6.17
N GLN A 159 -7.52 -35.62 -6.95
CA GLN A 159 -7.86 -34.24 -6.56
C GLN A 159 -9.14 -33.81 -7.25
N ARG A 160 -9.74 -32.73 -6.84
CA ARG A 160 -10.96 -32.21 -7.44
C ARG A 160 -10.90 -30.70 -7.57
N PHE A 161 -11.66 -30.15 -8.48
CA PHE A 161 -11.81 -28.70 -8.67
C PHE A 161 -13.21 -28.39 -9.20
N ARG A 162 -13.57 -27.11 -9.13
CA ARG A 162 -14.78 -26.57 -9.76
C ARG A 162 -14.40 -25.60 -10.85
N THR A 163 -15.03 -25.69 -12.01
CA THR A 163 -14.91 -24.69 -13.08
C THR A 163 -15.62 -23.40 -12.69
N LEU A 164 -15.22 -22.27 -13.29
CA LEU A 164 -15.91 -21.01 -13.08
C LEU A 164 -17.37 -21.08 -13.56
N PRO A 165 -18.28 -20.29 -12.98
CA PRO A 165 -19.58 -20.08 -13.56
C PRO A 165 -19.48 -19.48 -14.95
N GLN A 166 -20.49 -19.69 -15.78
CA GLN A 166 -20.58 -19.09 -17.11
C GLN A 166 -20.61 -17.57 -17.01
N ASP A 167 -20.04 -16.89 -18.00
CA ASP A 167 -20.15 -15.44 -18.13
C ASP A 167 -21.64 -15.02 -18.15
N GLY A 168 -22.00 -14.11 -17.24
CA GLY A 168 -23.39 -13.67 -17.07
C GLY A 168 -24.26 -14.57 -16.22
N ASP A 169 -23.73 -15.65 -15.63
CA ASP A 169 -24.46 -16.51 -14.69
C ASP A 169 -25.02 -15.67 -13.53
N GLU A 170 -26.28 -15.93 -13.17
CA GLU A 170 -27.01 -15.20 -12.14
C GLU A 170 -26.86 -15.81 -10.74
N GLY A 171 -26.05 -16.82 -10.60
CA GLY A 171 -25.72 -17.43 -9.30
C GLY A 171 -24.76 -16.53 -8.48
N VAL A 172 -24.89 -16.67 -7.16
CA VAL A 172 -23.94 -16.02 -6.24
C VAL A 172 -22.52 -16.56 -6.47
N VAL A 173 -21.57 -15.67 -6.63
CA VAL A 173 -20.14 -16.03 -6.75
C VAL A 173 -19.35 -15.53 -5.55
N ARG A 174 -18.38 -16.34 -5.11
CA ARG A 174 -17.50 -16.01 -3.98
C ARG A 174 -16.05 -16.22 -4.36
N PHE A 175 -15.20 -15.42 -3.73
CA PHE A 175 -13.76 -15.42 -3.92
C PHE A 175 -13.05 -15.28 -2.58
N LEU A 176 -11.85 -15.85 -2.47
CA LEU A 176 -10.93 -15.51 -1.40
C LEU A 176 -9.94 -14.48 -1.90
N LEU A 177 -9.63 -13.50 -1.06
CA LEU A 177 -8.72 -12.41 -1.38
C LEU A 177 -7.70 -12.26 -0.26
N PHE A 178 -6.42 -12.30 -0.57
CA PHE A 178 -5.28 -11.93 0.25
C PHE A 178 -3.98 -12.06 -0.56
N GLY A 179 -2.91 -11.38 -0.14
CA GLY A 179 -1.62 -11.37 -0.81
C GLY A 179 -0.44 -11.40 0.14
N ASP A 180 0.76 -11.26 -0.40
CA ASP A 180 1.99 -11.03 0.35
C ASP A 180 2.31 -12.15 1.33
N HIS A 181 2.45 -13.37 0.81
CA HIS A 181 2.80 -14.53 1.62
C HIS A 181 4.27 -14.94 1.47
N GLN A 182 5.12 -14.03 0.98
CA GLN A 182 6.56 -14.22 0.86
C GLN A 182 7.26 -14.37 2.23
N ARG A 183 8.49 -14.85 2.24
CA ARG A 183 9.40 -15.05 3.40
C ARG A 183 9.06 -16.14 4.39
N ASN A 184 7.95 -16.83 4.26
CA ASN A 184 7.56 -17.74 5.28
C ASN A 184 7.76 -19.20 4.98
N LEU A 185 7.57 -19.95 6.04
CA LEU A 185 7.18 -21.31 5.92
C LEU A 185 5.83 -21.30 5.18
N TYR A 186 5.80 -21.73 3.93
CA TYR A 186 4.55 -21.83 3.16
C TYR A 186 3.50 -22.74 3.80
N SER A 187 3.89 -23.45 4.87
CA SER A 187 2.97 -24.08 5.81
C SER A 187 1.99 -23.09 6.45
N ASP A 188 2.43 -21.89 6.71
CA ASP A 188 1.60 -20.85 7.33
C ASP A 188 0.57 -20.33 6.33
N TYR A 189 0.94 -20.25 5.04
CA TYR A 189 0.01 -19.94 3.96
C TYR A 189 -1.09 -21.01 3.82
N GLU A 190 -0.71 -22.30 3.78
CA GLU A 190 -1.66 -23.39 3.75
C GLU A 190 -2.53 -23.40 5.01
N TRP A 191 -1.96 -23.11 6.18
CA TRP A 191 -2.72 -22.94 7.40
C TRP A 191 -3.79 -21.86 7.28
N MET A 192 -3.46 -20.68 6.72
CA MET A 192 -4.44 -19.60 6.53
C MET A 192 -5.57 -20.01 5.57
N LEU A 193 -5.24 -20.73 4.49
CA LEU A 193 -6.25 -21.29 3.59
C LEU A 193 -7.18 -22.28 4.30
N ARG A 194 -6.66 -23.09 5.23
CA ARG A 194 -7.47 -23.97 6.06
C ARG A 194 -8.34 -23.21 7.06
N MET A 195 -7.83 -22.12 7.61
CA MET A 195 -8.64 -21.24 8.45
C MET A 195 -9.80 -20.63 7.65
N ALA A 196 -9.55 -20.24 6.41
CA ALA A 196 -10.59 -19.74 5.51
C ALA A 196 -11.61 -20.84 5.15
N GLU A 197 -11.15 -22.07 4.83
CA GLU A 197 -12.06 -23.23 4.58
C GLU A 197 -12.96 -23.49 5.78
N ARG A 198 -12.42 -23.48 6.98
CA ARG A 198 -13.19 -23.63 8.20
C ARG A 198 -14.25 -22.54 8.36
N LYS A 199 -13.87 -21.27 8.14
CA LYS A 199 -14.82 -20.14 8.24
C LYS A 199 -15.93 -20.22 7.20
N LEU A 200 -15.60 -20.64 5.99
CA LEU A 200 -16.58 -20.86 4.93
C LEU A 200 -17.56 -21.99 5.32
N ASN A 201 -17.06 -23.07 5.92
CA ASN A 201 -17.88 -24.18 6.42
C ASN A 201 -18.80 -23.75 7.57
N GLU A 202 -18.29 -22.97 8.52
CA GLU A 202 -19.10 -22.38 9.59
C GLU A 202 -20.23 -21.52 9.04
N LYS A 203 -19.97 -20.77 7.97
CA LYS A 203 -20.92 -19.79 7.42
C LYS A 203 -21.93 -20.41 6.45
N TYR A 204 -21.50 -21.33 5.61
CA TYR A 204 -22.29 -21.83 4.48
C TYR A 204 -22.56 -23.34 4.52
N GLY A 205 -22.21 -24.00 5.61
CA GLY A 205 -22.33 -25.46 5.76
C GLY A 205 -21.07 -26.19 5.29
N GLU A 206 -20.90 -27.44 5.77
CA GLU A 206 -19.71 -28.25 5.49
C GLU A 206 -19.63 -28.69 4.05
N LYS A 207 -18.67 -28.15 3.33
CA LYS A 207 -18.30 -28.52 1.96
C LYS A 207 -16.82 -28.28 1.75
N PRO A 208 -16.18 -28.95 0.78
CA PRO A 208 -14.84 -28.59 0.35
C PRO A 208 -14.77 -27.16 -0.18
N ILE A 209 -13.63 -26.51 0.03
CA ILE A 209 -13.43 -25.09 -0.24
C ILE A 209 -13.79 -24.70 -1.69
N GLU A 210 -13.50 -25.55 -2.66
CA GLU A 210 -13.81 -25.36 -4.08
C GLU A 210 -15.32 -25.36 -4.40
N GLU A 211 -16.16 -25.74 -3.44
CA GLU A 211 -17.61 -25.61 -3.56
C GLU A 211 -18.15 -24.32 -2.94
N HIS A 212 -17.35 -23.65 -2.13
CA HIS A 212 -17.70 -22.38 -1.53
C HIS A 212 -17.24 -21.18 -2.37
N VAL A 213 -16.01 -21.24 -2.89
CA VAL A 213 -15.36 -20.12 -3.59
C VAL A 213 -14.79 -20.56 -4.94
N SER A 214 -14.75 -19.63 -5.88
CA SER A 214 -14.33 -19.90 -7.25
C SER A 214 -12.81 -19.95 -7.40
N PHE A 215 -12.07 -19.08 -6.70
CA PHE A 215 -10.62 -19.01 -6.72
C PHE A 215 -10.06 -18.15 -5.58
N ILE A 216 -8.74 -18.23 -5.41
CA ILE A 216 -7.96 -17.32 -4.59
C ILE A 216 -7.48 -16.19 -5.49
N MET A 217 -7.81 -14.94 -5.17
CA MET A 217 -7.17 -13.77 -5.76
C MET A 217 -6.05 -13.31 -4.86
N ASN A 218 -4.83 -13.39 -5.36
CA ASN A 218 -3.64 -12.99 -4.64
C ASN A 218 -3.09 -11.68 -5.23
N MET A 219 -2.73 -10.73 -4.38
CA MET A 219 -2.32 -9.39 -4.76
C MET A 219 -0.80 -9.22 -4.93
N GLY A 220 -0.11 -10.27 -5.34
CA GLY A 220 1.33 -10.24 -5.59
C GLY A 220 2.18 -10.75 -4.44
N ASP A 221 3.48 -10.64 -4.59
CA ASP A 221 4.48 -11.10 -3.64
C ASP A 221 4.27 -12.57 -3.22
N GLN A 222 4.31 -13.45 -4.24
CA GLN A 222 4.22 -14.90 -4.03
C GLN A 222 5.46 -15.43 -3.31
N VAL A 223 6.59 -14.80 -3.53
CA VAL A 223 7.92 -15.16 -3.04
C VAL A 223 8.65 -13.89 -2.57
N ASP A 224 9.64 -14.06 -1.69
CA ASP A 224 10.51 -12.95 -1.26
C ASP A 224 11.60 -12.60 -2.28
N GLN A 225 11.99 -13.58 -3.05
CA GLN A 225 12.91 -13.45 -4.18
C GLN A 225 12.37 -14.30 -5.33
N GLY A 226 12.29 -13.75 -6.51
CA GLY A 226 11.83 -14.45 -7.71
C GLY A 226 12.72 -15.63 -8.13
N THR A 227 13.15 -16.46 -7.18
CA THR A 227 14.05 -17.60 -7.43
C THR A 227 13.28 -18.90 -7.51
N LEU A 228 13.78 -19.82 -8.35
CA LEU A 228 13.16 -21.14 -8.45
C LEU A 228 13.09 -21.90 -7.15
N LYS A 229 14.04 -21.66 -6.23
CA LYS A 229 14.00 -22.30 -4.91
C LYS A 229 12.79 -21.86 -4.13
N GLN A 230 12.47 -20.58 -4.14
CA GLN A 230 11.33 -20.07 -3.39
C GLN A 230 9.99 -20.45 -4.03
N TYR A 231 9.89 -20.46 -5.35
CA TYR A 231 8.71 -21.04 -6.02
C TYR A 231 8.58 -22.53 -5.75
N GLU A 232 9.68 -23.29 -5.62
CA GLU A 232 9.64 -24.71 -5.19
C GLU A 232 9.11 -24.86 -3.78
N ASP A 233 9.44 -23.93 -2.87
CA ASP A 233 9.02 -23.99 -1.47
C ASP A 233 7.51 -23.85 -1.31
N ILE A 234 6.81 -23.14 -2.20
CA ILE A 234 5.33 -23.04 -2.20
C ILE A 234 4.67 -24.44 -2.35
N HIS A 235 5.34 -25.37 -3.05
CA HIS A 235 4.82 -26.69 -3.35
C HIS A 235 5.24 -27.77 -2.33
N ARG A 236 5.51 -27.38 -1.08
CA ARG A 236 5.99 -28.31 -0.05
C ARG A 236 4.91 -29.19 0.58
N PHE A 237 3.65 -28.83 0.39
CA PHE A 237 2.56 -29.66 0.90
C PHE A 237 2.35 -30.90 0.05
N LYS A 238 2.02 -32.00 0.73
CA LYS A 238 1.56 -33.25 0.16
C LYS A 238 0.14 -33.50 0.66
N ASN A 239 -0.63 -34.21 -0.12
CA ASN A 239 -1.99 -34.63 0.23
C ASN A 239 -2.91 -33.42 0.55
N ARG A 240 -4.07 -33.36 -0.01
CA ARG A 240 -5.14 -32.42 0.34
C ARG A 240 -4.76 -30.93 0.39
N SER A 241 -3.67 -30.51 -0.27
CA SER A 241 -3.39 -29.09 -0.41
C SER A 241 -4.59 -28.35 -0.99
N VAL A 242 -4.91 -27.20 -0.42
CA VAL A 242 -5.98 -26.34 -0.95
C VAL A 242 -5.65 -25.88 -2.37
N MET A 243 -4.38 -25.60 -2.68
CA MET A 243 -3.94 -25.16 -4.01
C MET A 243 -4.12 -26.24 -5.09
N SER A 244 -4.21 -27.51 -4.73
CA SER A 244 -4.53 -28.60 -5.66
C SER A 244 -6.04 -28.72 -5.96
N ARG A 245 -6.87 -27.98 -5.23
CA ARG A 245 -8.34 -28.00 -5.37
C ARG A 245 -8.93 -26.65 -5.73
N LEU A 246 -8.32 -25.57 -5.28
CA LEU A 246 -8.77 -24.21 -5.51
C LEU A 246 -7.75 -23.44 -6.36
N PRO A 247 -8.15 -22.92 -7.54
CA PRO A 247 -7.22 -22.19 -8.40
C PRO A 247 -6.76 -20.88 -7.77
N ILE A 248 -5.51 -20.52 -8.05
CA ILE A 248 -4.94 -19.23 -7.70
C ILE A 248 -4.89 -18.33 -8.94
N GLN A 249 -5.34 -17.09 -8.77
CA GLN A 249 -5.13 -15.98 -9.69
C GLN A 249 -4.26 -14.95 -8.98
N THR A 250 -3.27 -14.42 -9.66
CA THR A 250 -2.28 -13.54 -9.00
C THR A 250 -1.89 -12.38 -9.90
N VAL A 251 -1.50 -11.26 -9.31
CA VAL A 251 -0.82 -10.14 -9.97
C VAL A 251 0.66 -10.15 -9.60
N VAL A 252 1.47 -9.42 -10.35
CA VAL A 252 2.90 -9.31 -10.08
C VAL A 252 3.11 -8.38 -8.89
N GLY A 253 3.90 -8.85 -7.91
CA GLY A 253 4.46 -8.02 -6.85
C GLY A 253 5.93 -7.67 -7.10
N ASN A 254 6.47 -6.71 -6.37
CA ASN A 254 7.86 -6.30 -6.55
C ASN A 254 8.84 -7.42 -6.14
N HIS A 255 8.52 -8.21 -5.12
CA HIS A 255 9.34 -9.35 -4.71
C HIS A 255 9.35 -10.49 -5.73
N ASP A 256 8.29 -10.66 -6.51
CA ASP A 256 8.25 -11.62 -7.62
C ASP A 256 9.29 -11.31 -8.70
N THR A 257 9.76 -10.05 -8.78
CA THR A 257 10.74 -9.59 -9.76
C THR A 257 12.17 -9.63 -9.23
N TYR A 258 12.39 -9.72 -7.92
CA TYR A 258 13.73 -9.70 -7.32
C TYR A 258 14.51 -10.97 -7.72
N GLY A 259 15.64 -10.78 -8.41
CA GLY A 259 16.46 -11.89 -8.93
C GLY A 259 15.95 -12.55 -10.21
N ASP A 260 14.80 -12.12 -10.73
CA ASP A 260 14.23 -12.52 -12.02
C ASP A 260 13.46 -11.36 -12.67
N THR A 261 14.16 -10.32 -13.08
CA THR A 261 13.56 -9.08 -13.63
C THR A 261 12.71 -9.32 -14.87
N ASP A 262 13.04 -10.34 -15.66
CA ASP A 262 12.22 -10.77 -16.81
C ASP A 262 10.96 -11.52 -16.40
N MET A 263 10.76 -11.72 -15.09
CA MET A 263 9.63 -12.46 -14.54
C MET A 263 9.44 -13.85 -15.16
N ARG A 264 10.53 -14.46 -15.59
CA ARG A 264 10.52 -15.75 -16.30
C ARG A 264 9.95 -16.85 -15.41
N PHE A 265 10.33 -16.84 -14.13
CA PHE A 265 9.88 -17.83 -13.18
C PHE A 265 8.44 -17.58 -12.73
N TYR A 266 8.06 -16.31 -12.46
CA TYR A 266 6.69 -15.94 -12.21
C TYR A 266 5.78 -16.35 -13.38
N ASN A 267 6.13 -15.94 -14.59
CA ASN A 267 5.37 -16.27 -15.80
C ASN A 267 5.33 -17.77 -16.07
N GLY A 268 6.38 -18.50 -15.72
CA GLY A 268 6.40 -19.95 -15.82
C GLY A 268 5.40 -20.64 -14.90
N HIS A 269 5.29 -20.16 -13.65
CA HIS A 269 4.45 -20.79 -12.62
C HIS A 269 2.99 -20.35 -12.64
N TYR A 270 2.75 -19.08 -12.94
CA TYR A 270 1.42 -18.49 -12.83
C TYR A 270 0.87 -17.99 -14.16
N ALA A 271 1.38 -18.45 -15.31
CA ALA A 271 0.95 -18.02 -16.64
C ALA A 271 -0.51 -17.55 -16.65
N PRO A 272 -0.82 -16.31 -16.27
CA PRO A 272 -2.18 -15.85 -16.24
C PRO A 272 -2.75 -15.76 -17.64
N TYR A 273 -4.00 -15.49 -17.79
CA TYR A 273 -4.74 -15.50 -19.03
C TYR A 273 -4.09 -14.69 -20.16
N ARG A 274 -3.35 -15.37 -21.03
CA ARG A 274 -2.80 -14.73 -22.24
C ARG A 274 -3.78 -14.75 -23.40
N LYS A 275 -4.49 -15.86 -23.58
CA LYS A 275 -5.26 -16.13 -24.80
C LYS A 275 -6.76 -16.29 -24.57
N ALA A 276 -7.18 -16.32 -23.33
CA ALA A 276 -8.58 -16.29 -23.00
C ALA A 276 -8.95 -14.93 -22.42
N ALA A 277 -8.35 -13.93 -22.97
CA ALA A 277 -8.61 -12.55 -22.67
C ALA A 277 -10.10 -12.25 -22.71
N TYR A 278 -10.54 -11.42 -21.82
CA TYR A 278 -11.91 -10.96 -21.77
C TYR A 278 -12.35 -10.44 -23.14
N LYS A 279 -13.36 -11.10 -23.74
CA LYS A 279 -13.91 -10.77 -25.06
C LYS A 279 -12.86 -10.61 -26.18
N GLY A 280 -11.77 -11.36 -26.13
CA GLY A 280 -10.70 -11.32 -27.13
C GLY A 280 -9.68 -10.18 -26.97
N LEU A 281 -9.76 -9.40 -25.91
CA LEU A 281 -8.80 -8.34 -25.57
C LEU A 281 -7.54 -8.93 -24.93
N ASP A 282 -6.64 -9.44 -25.77
CA ASP A 282 -5.38 -10.01 -25.32
C ASP A 282 -4.39 -8.88 -24.95
N ALA A 283 -3.86 -8.93 -23.73
CA ALA A 283 -2.84 -8.00 -23.26
C ALA A 283 -1.47 -8.19 -23.95
N GLY A 284 -1.26 -9.34 -24.61
CA GLY A 284 0.03 -9.72 -25.20
C GLY A 284 1.14 -10.02 -24.18
N THR A 285 0.80 -10.03 -22.90
CA THR A 285 1.70 -10.30 -21.77
C THR A 285 0.97 -11.12 -20.70
N ALA A 286 1.73 -11.75 -19.79
CA ALA A 286 1.19 -12.43 -18.63
C ALA A 286 1.11 -11.51 -17.39
N ASN A 287 1.61 -10.27 -17.46
CA ASN A 287 1.81 -9.43 -16.30
C ASN A 287 0.57 -8.62 -15.93
N TYR A 288 -0.35 -8.47 -16.86
CA TYR A 288 -1.68 -7.89 -16.61
C TYR A 288 -2.70 -8.59 -17.50
N TYR A 289 -3.93 -8.70 -17.04
CA TYR A 289 -4.96 -9.50 -17.69
C TYR A 289 -6.35 -9.21 -17.13
N ALA A 290 -7.38 -9.65 -17.84
CA ALA A 290 -8.76 -9.56 -17.37
C ALA A 290 -9.49 -10.88 -17.61
N TYR A 291 -10.40 -11.23 -16.70
CA TYR A 291 -11.22 -12.43 -16.80
C TYR A 291 -12.53 -12.25 -16.05
N GLN A 292 -13.53 -12.96 -16.49
CA GLN A 292 -14.88 -12.90 -15.94
C GLN A 292 -15.21 -14.19 -15.18
N ALA A 293 -15.94 -14.06 -14.08
CA ALA A 293 -16.53 -15.16 -13.32
C ALA A 293 -17.98 -14.79 -12.99
N GLY A 294 -18.95 -15.47 -13.61
CA GLY A 294 -20.33 -15.05 -13.51
C GLY A 294 -20.54 -13.63 -14.07
N ARG A 295 -20.99 -12.73 -13.23
CA ARG A 295 -21.22 -11.32 -13.59
C ARG A 295 -20.13 -10.36 -13.08
N VAL A 296 -19.04 -10.90 -12.52
CA VAL A 296 -17.91 -10.11 -11.99
C VAL A 296 -16.73 -10.17 -12.95
N LEU A 297 -16.25 -9.03 -13.37
CA LEU A 297 -15.01 -8.88 -14.15
C LEU A 297 -13.86 -8.47 -13.22
N TRP A 298 -12.77 -9.23 -13.29
CA TRP A 298 -11.53 -8.95 -12.60
C TRP A 298 -10.50 -8.41 -13.59
N ILE A 299 -9.85 -7.29 -13.20
CA ILE A 299 -8.77 -6.69 -13.97
C ILE A 299 -7.50 -6.70 -13.12
N GLY A 300 -6.59 -7.62 -13.44
CA GLY A 300 -5.26 -7.69 -12.84
C GLY A 300 -4.32 -6.70 -13.54
N ILE A 301 -3.69 -5.83 -12.77
CA ILE A 301 -2.87 -4.71 -13.26
C ILE A 301 -1.46 -4.85 -12.68
N ASN A 302 -0.45 -4.68 -13.50
CA ASN A 302 0.92 -4.59 -13.05
C ASN A 302 1.22 -3.14 -12.62
N SER A 303 1.21 -2.88 -11.32
CA SER A 303 1.44 -1.55 -10.75
C SER A 303 2.89 -1.07 -10.85
N ASP A 304 3.84 -1.97 -11.03
CA ASP A 304 5.26 -1.68 -11.22
C ASP A 304 5.68 -1.62 -12.70
N GLY A 305 4.79 -2.03 -13.61
CA GLY A 305 4.99 -2.04 -15.05
C GLY A 305 4.19 -0.95 -15.76
N ALA A 306 4.31 0.29 -15.33
CA ALA A 306 3.61 1.44 -15.94
C ALA A 306 3.96 1.58 -17.42
N SER A 307 2.97 1.55 -18.29
CA SER A 307 3.15 1.79 -19.73
C SER A 307 1.86 2.30 -20.39
N SER A 308 2.00 3.07 -21.46
CA SER A 308 0.88 3.52 -22.28
C SER A 308 0.11 2.35 -22.90
N LYS A 309 0.82 1.30 -23.25
CA LYS A 309 0.21 0.06 -23.80
C LYS A 309 -0.72 -0.59 -22.77
N GLN A 310 -0.33 -0.65 -21.51
CA GLN A 310 -1.19 -1.16 -20.45
C GLN A 310 -2.39 -0.24 -20.21
N LEU A 311 -2.21 1.09 -20.22
CA LEU A 311 -3.32 2.05 -20.10
C LEU A 311 -4.32 1.94 -21.23
N GLU A 312 -3.85 1.81 -22.47
CA GLU A 312 -4.72 1.60 -23.64
C GLU A 312 -5.49 0.29 -23.51
N TRP A 313 -4.82 -0.78 -23.11
CA TRP A 313 -5.47 -2.06 -22.90
C TRP A 313 -6.54 -1.97 -21.80
N ILE A 314 -6.23 -1.35 -20.64
CA ILE A 314 -7.20 -1.13 -19.56
C ILE A 314 -8.43 -0.37 -20.08
N ARG A 315 -8.21 0.71 -20.85
CA ARG A 315 -9.31 1.49 -21.43
C ARG A 315 -10.19 0.64 -22.33
N ASN A 316 -9.60 -0.20 -23.16
CA ASN A 316 -10.34 -1.09 -24.04
C ASN A 316 -11.14 -2.14 -23.25
N VAL A 317 -10.56 -2.69 -22.17
CA VAL A 317 -11.25 -3.63 -21.28
C VAL A 317 -12.44 -2.94 -20.59
N VAL A 318 -12.24 -1.76 -20.02
CA VAL A 318 -13.28 -1.01 -19.31
C VAL A 318 -14.42 -0.62 -20.25
N ASN A 319 -14.10 -0.08 -21.42
CA ASN A 319 -15.12 0.29 -22.42
C ASN A 319 -15.94 -0.93 -22.89
N THR A 320 -15.29 -2.07 -23.08
CA THR A 320 -15.96 -3.31 -23.46
C THR A 320 -16.85 -3.81 -22.34
N ALA A 321 -16.36 -3.79 -21.11
CA ALA A 321 -17.09 -4.23 -19.93
C ALA A 321 -18.28 -3.33 -19.61
N ASP A 322 -18.15 -2.04 -19.83
CA ASP A 322 -19.24 -1.09 -19.62
C ASP A 322 -20.42 -1.37 -20.55
N ALA A 323 -20.13 -1.74 -21.80
CA ALA A 323 -21.11 -2.12 -22.79
C ALA A 323 -21.61 -3.56 -22.68
N ASP A 324 -20.96 -4.42 -21.86
CA ASP A 324 -21.29 -5.83 -21.75
C ASP A 324 -22.42 -6.06 -20.74
N PRO A 325 -23.62 -6.52 -21.16
CA PRO A 325 -24.73 -6.79 -20.24
C PRO A 325 -24.50 -7.99 -19.32
N THR A 326 -23.47 -8.79 -19.57
CA THR A 326 -23.09 -9.94 -18.73
C THR A 326 -22.16 -9.56 -17.58
N VAL A 327 -21.71 -8.31 -17.52
CA VAL A 327 -20.87 -7.77 -16.45
C VAL A 327 -21.65 -6.74 -15.66
N ASP A 328 -21.81 -6.97 -14.38
CA ASP A 328 -22.39 -6.01 -13.44
C ASP A 328 -21.31 -5.27 -12.62
N CYS A 329 -20.24 -5.98 -12.30
CA CYS A 329 -19.26 -5.57 -11.31
C CYS A 329 -17.84 -5.68 -11.88
N ILE A 330 -17.06 -4.62 -11.77
CA ILE A 330 -15.63 -4.61 -12.08
C ILE A 330 -14.83 -4.47 -10.77
N ILE A 331 -13.89 -5.37 -10.56
CA ILE A 331 -12.93 -5.32 -9.46
C ILE A 331 -11.52 -5.21 -10.06
N SER A 332 -10.79 -4.18 -9.72
CA SER A 332 -9.39 -4.03 -10.13
C SER A 332 -8.44 -4.51 -9.04
N VAL A 333 -7.35 -5.16 -9.44
CA VAL A 333 -6.38 -5.74 -8.53
C VAL A 333 -4.97 -5.39 -9.00
N GLN A 334 -4.15 -4.88 -8.10
CA GLN A 334 -2.75 -4.62 -8.32
C GLN A 334 -1.95 -4.92 -7.04
N HIS A 335 -0.63 -4.81 -7.12
CA HIS A 335 0.21 -5.02 -5.94
C HIS A 335 0.36 -3.76 -5.10
N ARG A 336 0.89 -2.65 -5.64
CA ARG A 336 1.09 -1.43 -4.86
C ARG A 336 -0.22 -0.66 -4.66
N PRO A 337 -0.52 -0.23 -3.42
CA PRO A 337 -1.76 0.47 -3.13
C PRO A 337 -1.82 1.88 -3.74
N LEU A 338 -3.03 2.44 -3.74
CA LEU A 338 -3.28 3.81 -4.20
C LEU A 338 -2.82 4.84 -3.16
N TYR A 339 -3.08 4.55 -1.92
CA TYR A 339 -2.71 5.30 -0.72
C TYR A 339 -2.73 4.35 0.47
N ALA A 340 -2.03 4.72 1.52
CA ALA A 340 -1.96 3.94 2.75
C ALA A 340 -1.58 4.83 3.92
N GLU A 341 -1.99 4.47 5.11
CA GLU A 341 -1.64 5.16 6.36
C GLU A 341 -0.24 4.80 6.83
N MET A 342 0.20 3.60 6.49
CA MET A 342 1.58 3.19 6.68
C MET A 342 2.35 3.29 5.38
N TYR A 343 3.58 3.81 5.43
CA TYR A 343 4.41 4.07 4.24
C TYR A 343 3.67 4.85 3.17
N SER A 344 3.13 5.98 3.54
CA SER A 344 2.37 6.85 2.63
C SER A 344 3.13 7.24 1.35
N THR A 345 4.44 7.09 1.32
CA THR A 345 5.29 7.33 0.16
C THR A 345 5.49 6.09 -0.73
N ASP A 346 5.23 4.88 -0.22
CA ASP A 346 5.40 3.62 -0.96
C ASP A 346 4.09 3.13 -1.56
N VAL A 347 3.50 3.99 -2.38
CA VAL A 347 2.22 3.79 -3.05
C VAL A 347 2.38 4.05 -4.55
N SER A 348 1.45 3.53 -5.36
CA SER A 348 1.51 3.74 -6.80
C SER A 348 0.81 5.02 -7.24
N GLY A 349 1.59 6.09 -7.39
CA GLY A 349 1.09 7.34 -7.97
C GLY A 349 0.55 7.17 -9.39
N TRP A 350 1.10 6.25 -10.18
CA TRP A 350 0.62 5.91 -11.52
C TRP A 350 -0.78 5.29 -11.46
N MET A 351 -1.01 4.35 -10.57
CA MET A 351 -2.34 3.78 -10.37
C MET A 351 -3.36 4.88 -10.06
N LEU A 352 -3.03 5.74 -9.12
CA LEU A 352 -3.94 6.81 -8.69
C LEU A 352 -4.20 7.85 -9.79
N LYS A 353 -3.17 8.28 -10.52
CA LYS A 353 -3.25 9.41 -11.47
C LYS A 353 -3.64 8.99 -12.89
N ASP A 354 -3.21 7.82 -13.33
CA ASP A 354 -3.35 7.42 -14.73
C ASP A 354 -4.36 6.27 -14.92
N VAL A 355 -4.38 5.31 -14.00
CA VAL A 355 -5.23 4.11 -14.13
C VAL A 355 -6.64 4.34 -13.55
N MET A 356 -6.73 4.85 -12.32
CA MET A 356 -8.02 5.04 -11.66
C MET A 356 -8.98 5.95 -12.43
N PRO A 357 -8.54 7.04 -13.08
CA PRO A 357 -9.43 7.82 -13.95
C PRO A 357 -10.04 7.03 -15.10
N ILE A 358 -9.31 6.03 -15.63
CA ILE A 358 -9.83 5.14 -16.69
C ILE A 358 -10.85 4.16 -16.10
N LEU A 359 -10.50 3.49 -15.01
CA LEU A 359 -11.39 2.54 -14.34
C LEU A 359 -12.71 3.20 -13.90
N ASN A 360 -12.62 4.40 -13.37
CA ASN A 360 -13.76 5.16 -12.84
C ASN A 360 -14.63 5.82 -13.91
N THR A 361 -14.32 5.65 -15.21
CA THR A 361 -15.26 6.00 -16.29
C THR A 361 -16.46 5.06 -16.31
N SER A 362 -16.31 3.84 -15.78
CA SER A 362 -17.39 2.87 -15.66
C SER A 362 -18.00 2.89 -14.26
N SER A 363 -19.33 3.03 -14.20
CA SER A 363 -20.07 2.88 -12.94
C SER A 363 -20.06 1.45 -12.39
N LYS A 364 -19.63 0.47 -13.19
CA LYS A 364 -19.47 -0.93 -12.78
C LYS A 364 -18.20 -1.15 -11.94
N HIS A 365 -17.22 -0.22 -11.95
CA HIS A 365 -16.03 -0.30 -11.11
C HIS A 365 -16.38 0.04 -9.67
N VAL A 366 -16.23 -0.91 -8.76
CA VAL A 366 -16.76 -0.83 -7.40
C VAL A 366 -15.73 -1.04 -6.31
N MET A 367 -14.65 -1.73 -6.64
CA MET A 367 -13.60 -2.06 -5.67
C MET A 367 -12.24 -2.13 -6.34
N ASN A 368 -11.24 -1.59 -5.65
CA ASN A 368 -9.83 -1.70 -5.98
C ASN A 368 -9.11 -2.43 -4.86
N CYS A 369 -8.31 -3.43 -5.20
CA CYS A 369 -7.60 -4.26 -4.23
C CYS A 369 -6.10 -4.17 -4.44
N ALA A 370 -5.35 -4.09 -3.35
CA ALA A 370 -3.89 -4.06 -3.36
C ALA A 370 -3.28 -4.91 -2.24
N GLY A 371 -2.01 -5.29 -2.42
CA GLY A 371 -1.13 -5.90 -1.45
C GLY A 371 -0.05 -4.94 -0.97
N HIS A 372 1.20 -5.43 -0.94
CA HIS A 372 2.43 -4.69 -0.67
C HIS A 372 2.63 -4.20 0.76
N HIS A 373 1.62 -3.63 1.37
CA HIS A 373 1.64 -3.31 2.78
C HIS A 373 1.09 -4.47 3.58
N HIS A 374 1.91 -5.04 4.47
CA HIS A 374 1.65 -6.32 5.16
C HIS A 374 0.65 -6.18 6.29
N LEU A 375 -0.51 -5.66 5.96
CA LEU A 375 -1.62 -5.37 6.85
C LEU A 375 -2.95 -5.49 6.11
N TYR A 376 -4.04 -5.32 6.82
CA TYR A 376 -5.34 -5.04 6.23
C TYR A 376 -5.69 -3.57 6.38
N ALA A 377 -6.10 -2.92 5.30
CA ALA A 377 -6.70 -1.61 5.35
C ALA A 377 -7.91 -1.51 4.43
N ARG A 378 -8.87 -0.69 4.80
CA ARG A 378 -10.02 -0.36 3.96
C ARG A 378 -10.32 1.13 4.01
N GLY A 379 -10.49 1.67 2.84
CA GLY A 379 -10.96 3.03 2.62
C GLY A 379 -11.82 3.10 1.36
N GLN A 380 -12.01 4.29 0.85
CA GLN A 380 -12.73 4.52 -0.40
C GLN A 380 -12.10 5.66 -1.18
N MET A 381 -12.37 5.70 -2.48
CA MET A 381 -12.03 6.86 -3.29
C MET A 381 -12.85 8.08 -2.85
N PRO A 382 -12.22 9.25 -2.66
CA PRO A 382 -12.93 10.45 -2.20
C PRO A 382 -14.11 10.87 -3.08
N ASN A 383 -13.93 10.83 -4.40
CA ASN A 383 -14.90 11.38 -5.38
C ASN A 383 -15.58 10.31 -6.24
N HIS A 384 -15.36 9.03 -5.96
CA HIS A 384 -15.95 7.93 -6.72
C HIS A 384 -16.47 6.86 -5.75
N PRO A 385 -17.58 6.20 -6.09
CA PRO A 385 -18.14 5.17 -5.23
C PRO A 385 -17.35 3.83 -5.35
N VAL A 386 -16.05 3.87 -5.07
CA VAL A 386 -15.13 2.74 -5.18
C VAL A 386 -14.45 2.52 -3.84
N TYR A 387 -14.63 1.34 -3.26
CA TYR A 387 -13.87 0.91 -2.10
C TYR A 387 -12.44 0.57 -2.50
N HIS A 388 -11.49 0.93 -1.65
CA HIS A 388 -10.10 0.54 -1.77
C HIS A 388 -9.71 -0.31 -0.58
N ILE A 389 -9.14 -1.48 -0.83
CA ILE A 389 -8.62 -2.34 0.23
C ILE A 389 -7.16 -2.68 -0.01
N ILE A 390 -6.42 -2.78 1.08
CA ILE A 390 -5.09 -3.38 1.13
C ILE A 390 -5.23 -4.70 1.88
N SER A 391 -4.79 -5.78 1.29
CA SER A 391 -4.79 -7.10 1.91
C SER A 391 -3.47 -7.81 1.65
N GLY A 392 -2.38 -7.16 2.07
CA GLY A 392 -1.03 -7.70 2.08
C GLY A 392 -0.70 -8.45 3.37
N GLY A 393 -1.69 -8.65 4.24
CA GLY A 393 -1.53 -9.38 5.51
C GLY A 393 -1.59 -10.90 5.35
N GLY A 394 -1.09 -11.45 4.24
CA GLY A 394 -0.83 -12.88 4.13
C GLY A 394 0.20 -13.31 5.17
N VAL A 395 0.16 -14.58 5.60
CA VAL A 395 1.06 -15.12 6.63
C VAL A 395 2.52 -15.17 6.15
N GLY A 396 2.87 -14.38 5.18
CA GLY A 396 4.16 -14.37 4.53
C GLY A 396 5.28 -13.78 5.36
N ILE A 397 5.01 -12.75 6.11
CA ILE A 397 6.04 -12.16 6.97
C ILE A 397 5.79 -12.60 8.40
N ALA A 398 6.79 -13.26 8.96
CA ALA A 398 6.79 -13.78 10.33
C ALA A 398 6.50 -12.72 11.41
N GLU A 399 6.27 -11.51 11.02
CA GLU A 399 6.34 -10.32 11.84
C GLU A 399 5.03 -9.54 11.83
N GLY A 400 3.90 -10.19 11.84
CA GLY A 400 2.65 -9.51 12.19
C GLY A 400 2.90 -8.58 13.37
N GLY A 401 2.42 -7.38 13.32
CA GLY A 401 2.87 -6.29 14.17
C GLY A 401 3.83 -5.36 13.41
N TYR A 402 3.61 -5.24 12.10
CA TYR A 402 4.45 -4.49 11.17
C TYR A 402 4.55 -3.00 11.52
N LEU A 403 3.47 -2.39 11.98
CA LEU A 403 3.48 -1.01 12.46
C LEU A 403 4.48 -0.81 13.60
N GLN A 404 4.55 -1.77 14.54
CA GLN A 404 5.48 -1.71 15.66
C GLN A 404 6.92 -2.06 15.26
N LEU A 405 7.10 -2.89 14.24
CA LEU A 405 8.43 -3.22 13.72
C LEU A 405 9.16 -1.97 13.22
N TRP A 406 8.44 -1.04 12.62
CA TRP A 406 9.00 0.19 12.08
C TRP A 406 8.92 1.37 13.05
N GLY A 407 8.57 1.13 14.31
CA GLY A 407 8.54 2.16 15.34
C GLY A 407 7.42 3.19 15.17
N VAL A 408 6.41 2.91 14.34
CA VAL A 408 5.21 3.74 14.25
C VAL A 408 4.41 3.55 15.53
N THR A 409 4.47 4.52 16.40
CA THR A 409 3.78 4.50 17.70
C THR A 409 2.62 5.49 17.77
N ASP A 410 2.55 6.41 16.81
CA ASP A 410 1.53 7.45 16.74
C ASP A 410 0.67 7.22 15.50
N VAL A 411 -0.53 6.75 15.73
CA VAL A 411 -1.51 6.42 14.68
C VAL A 411 -2.07 7.65 14.00
N ASP A 412 -2.14 8.76 14.70
CA ASP A 412 -2.76 9.99 14.19
C ASP A 412 -1.86 10.68 13.13
N LEU A 413 -0.58 10.33 13.10
CA LEU A 413 0.37 10.88 12.13
C LEU A 413 0.02 10.55 10.68
N TYR A 414 -0.59 9.38 10.43
CA TYR A 414 -0.94 8.86 9.11
C TYR A 414 -2.42 8.53 8.95
N ASP A 415 -3.27 9.02 9.85
CA ASP A 415 -4.71 8.78 9.81
C ASP A 415 -5.35 9.62 8.69
N HIS A 416 -5.73 8.96 7.61
CA HIS A 416 -6.39 9.57 6.47
C HIS A 416 -7.91 9.54 6.61
N ASP A 417 -8.56 10.68 6.44
CA ASP A 417 -10.02 10.81 6.52
C ASP A 417 -10.82 9.84 5.63
N HIS A 418 -10.20 9.30 4.58
CA HIS A 418 -10.84 8.36 3.65
C HIS A 418 -10.44 6.90 3.86
N VAL A 419 -9.77 6.59 4.97
CA VAL A 419 -9.45 5.22 5.40
C VAL A 419 -10.16 4.95 6.72
N GLN A 420 -10.91 3.86 6.80
CA GLN A 420 -11.71 3.52 7.96
C GLN A 420 -11.14 2.37 8.78
N ALA A 421 -10.30 1.55 8.17
CA ALA A 421 -9.69 0.41 8.84
C ALA A 421 -8.22 0.29 8.45
N THR A 422 -7.34 0.22 9.43
CA THR A 422 -5.94 -0.15 9.28
C THR A 422 -5.59 -1.09 10.42
N ILE A 423 -5.37 -2.36 10.12
CA ILE A 423 -5.20 -3.43 11.10
C ILE A 423 -3.95 -4.24 10.76
N ASP A 424 -3.03 -4.24 11.69
CA ASP A 424 -1.74 -4.91 11.61
C ASP A 424 -1.86 -6.42 11.90
N HIS A 425 -2.72 -7.11 11.13
CA HIS A 425 -2.99 -8.52 11.31
C HIS A 425 -2.86 -9.31 10.02
N TRP A 426 -2.59 -10.59 10.15
CA TRP A 426 -2.82 -11.59 9.12
C TRP A 426 -4.31 -11.77 8.93
N ALA A 427 -4.77 -11.51 7.73
CA ALA A 427 -6.19 -11.50 7.42
C ALA A 427 -6.46 -11.95 5.97
N TYR A 428 -7.66 -12.45 5.75
CA TYR A 428 -8.19 -12.76 4.42
C TYR A 428 -9.60 -12.22 4.29
N GLN A 429 -10.05 -12.00 3.05
CA GLN A 429 -11.39 -11.56 2.77
C GLN A 429 -12.18 -12.66 2.05
N ILE A 430 -13.45 -12.76 2.44
CA ILE A 430 -14.48 -13.44 1.65
C ILE A 430 -15.22 -12.37 0.88
N VAL A 431 -15.05 -12.38 -0.43
CA VAL A 431 -15.74 -11.48 -1.36
C VAL A 431 -16.90 -12.23 -1.98
N GLU A 432 -18.10 -11.71 -1.83
CA GLU A 432 -19.34 -12.31 -2.36
C GLU A 432 -20.04 -11.29 -3.28
N TYR A 433 -20.45 -11.72 -4.46
CA TYR A 433 -21.33 -10.96 -5.33
C TYR A 433 -22.63 -11.73 -5.54
N ASP A 434 -23.74 -11.09 -5.20
CA ASP A 434 -25.09 -11.59 -5.44
C ASP A 434 -25.74 -10.81 -6.59
N PRO A 435 -25.90 -11.39 -7.78
CA PRO A 435 -26.51 -10.72 -8.91
C PRO A 435 -28.00 -10.39 -8.69
N THR A 436 -28.69 -11.12 -7.83
CA THR A 436 -30.14 -10.90 -7.55
C THR A 436 -30.35 -9.56 -6.86
N SER A 437 -29.55 -9.27 -5.87
CA SER A 437 -29.55 -8.01 -5.14
C SER A 437 -28.59 -6.98 -5.74
N THR A 438 -27.79 -7.37 -6.75
CA THR A 438 -26.68 -6.59 -7.31
C THR A 438 -25.72 -6.07 -6.24
N THR A 439 -25.46 -6.86 -5.23
CA THR A 439 -24.68 -6.47 -4.06
C THR A 439 -23.34 -7.18 -4.02
N LEU A 440 -22.26 -6.41 -3.94
CA LEU A 440 -20.93 -6.85 -3.57
C LEU A 440 -20.82 -6.74 -2.05
N SER A 441 -20.46 -7.83 -1.39
CA SER A 441 -20.19 -7.87 0.06
C SER A 441 -18.77 -8.38 0.31
N VAL A 442 -18.09 -7.78 1.26
CA VAL A 442 -16.73 -8.17 1.66
C VAL A 442 -16.71 -8.30 3.17
N GLU A 443 -16.24 -9.42 3.66
CA GLU A 443 -16.00 -9.68 5.07
C GLU A 443 -14.53 -10.04 5.26
N THR A 444 -13.88 -9.36 6.20
CA THR A 444 -12.48 -9.57 6.55
C THR A 444 -12.38 -10.32 7.87
N TYR A 445 -11.64 -11.42 7.82
CA TYR A 445 -11.40 -12.26 8.98
C TYR A 445 -9.92 -12.25 9.33
N SER A 446 -9.65 -11.94 10.59
CA SER A 446 -8.31 -11.93 11.16
C SER A 446 -8.00 -13.22 11.88
N VAL A 447 -6.77 -13.68 11.71
CA VAL A 447 -6.17 -14.76 12.49
C VAL A 447 -5.12 -14.22 13.48
N GLY A 448 -5.11 -12.87 13.65
CA GLY A 448 -4.19 -12.16 14.54
C GLY A 448 -2.84 -11.88 13.87
N ASN A 449 -1.81 -11.76 14.69
CA ASN A 449 -0.45 -11.51 14.25
C ASN A 449 0.56 -12.26 15.14
N LYS A 450 1.84 -11.94 15.05
CA LYS A 450 2.89 -12.58 15.86
C LYS A 450 2.65 -12.46 17.38
N ARG A 451 2.00 -11.40 17.83
CA ARG A 451 1.77 -11.11 19.26
C ARG A 451 0.38 -11.50 19.74
N LEU A 452 -0.59 -11.56 18.83
CA LEU A 452 -1.98 -11.82 19.13
C LEU A 452 -2.49 -13.00 18.29
N ALA A 453 -3.02 -14.03 18.94
CA ALA A 453 -3.68 -15.14 18.29
C ALA A 453 -5.19 -14.90 18.26
N LEU A 454 -5.79 -14.87 17.07
CA LEU A 454 -7.22 -14.79 16.86
C LEU A 454 -7.72 -16.01 16.08
N ASP A 455 -8.96 -16.37 16.28
CA ASP A 455 -9.61 -17.50 15.64
C ASP A 455 -10.72 -17.03 14.69
N ASN A 456 -10.31 -16.60 13.48
CA ASN A 456 -11.23 -16.10 12.46
C ASN A 456 -12.19 -15.01 12.96
N VAL A 457 -11.64 -14.02 13.66
CA VAL A 457 -12.44 -12.90 14.16
C VAL A 457 -12.76 -11.96 13.01
N MET A 458 -14.04 -11.63 12.83
CA MET A 458 -14.43 -10.61 11.86
C MET A 458 -13.94 -9.25 12.33
N VAL A 459 -13.11 -8.61 11.52
CA VAL A 459 -12.47 -7.33 11.83
C VAL A 459 -13.00 -6.19 11.01
N ASP A 460 -13.60 -6.48 9.86
CA ASP A 460 -14.23 -5.49 9.01
C ASP A 460 -15.27 -6.12 8.11
N LYS A 461 -16.24 -5.31 7.71
CA LYS A 461 -17.30 -5.69 6.78
C LYS A 461 -17.81 -4.46 6.05
N PHE A 462 -17.97 -4.58 4.75
CA PHE A 462 -18.63 -3.57 3.95
C PHE A 462 -19.41 -4.20 2.79
N SER A 463 -20.30 -3.45 2.21
CA SER A 463 -21.04 -3.88 1.02
C SER A 463 -21.36 -2.70 0.11
N ARG A 464 -21.64 -3.01 -1.14
CA ARG A 464 -22.08 -2.05 -2.14
C ARG A 464 -23.16 -2.66 -3.04
N THR A 465 -24.31 -2.01 -3.07
CA THR A 465 -25.40 -2.36 -3.97
C THR A 465 -25.37 -1.47 -5.21
N LEU A 466 -25.11 -2.03 -6.37
CA LEU A 466 -24.79 -1.29 -7.60
C LEU A 466 -25.95 -0.51 -8.17
N ASN A 467 -27.14 -1.07 -8.12
CA ASN A 467 -28.35 -0.46 -8.67
C ASN A 467 -29.18 0.30 -7.62
N SER A 468 -28.60 0.59 -6.47
CA SER A 468 -29.27 1.40 -5.46
C SER A 468 -29.45 2.83 -5.96
N LYS A 469 -30.68 3.31 -5.85
CA LYS A 469 -31.03 4.73 -6.10
C LYS A 469 -31.16 5.53 -4.81
N SER A 470 -30.70 4.97 -3.70
CA SER A 470 -30.78 5.62 -2.41
C SER A 470 -29.70 6.69 -2.29
N VAL A 471 -30.08 7.93 -2.51
CA VAL A 471 -29.21 9.08 -2.21
C VAL A 471 -29.49 9.49 -0.77
N PRO A 472 -28.48 9.65 0.09
CA PRO A 472 -28.69 10.07 1.47
C PRO A 472 -29.25 11.50 1.54
N SER A 473 -29.95 11.82 2.60
CA SER A 473 -30.40 13.19 2.84
C SER A 473 -29.20 14.09 3.14
N PHE A 474 -29.26 15.32 2.68
CA PHE A 474 -28.23 16.30 3.00
C PHE A 474 -28.30 16.71 4.48
N PRO A 475 -27.18 17.13 5.07
CA PRO A 475 -27.12 17.60 6.45
C PRO A 475 -28.00 18.83 6.70
N ILE A 476 -28.64 18.87 7.87
CA ILE A 476 -29.40 20.03 8.35
C ILE A 476 -28.68 20.57 9.57
N PHE A 477 -28.30 21.85 9.55
CA PHE A 477 -27.75 22.53 10.71
C PHE A 477 -28.86 23.30 11.45
N PRO A 478 -28.84 23.33 12.79
CA PRO A 478 -29.89 24.00 13.59
C PRO A 478 -29.77 25.53 13.58
N PHE A 479 -28.90 26.08 12.70
CA PHE A 479 -28.65 27.51 12.59
C PHE A 479 -28.38 27.93 11.14
N GLU A 480 -28.77 29.13 10.78
CA GLU A 480 -28.32 29.79 9.54
C GLU A 480 -27.02 30.58 9.76
N SER A 481 -26.86 31.14 10.96
CA SER A 481 -25.67 31.87 11.38
C SER A 481 -25.43 31.63 12.88
N ALA A 482 -24.15 31.40 13.24
CA ALA A 482 -23.75 31.17 14.64
C ALA A 482 -22.45 31.92 14.96
N ILE A 483 -22.35 32.36 16.23
CA ILE A 483 -21.07 32.84 16.79
C ILE A 483 -20.49 31.66 17.60
N ILE A 484 -19.26 31.34 17.33
CA ILE A 484 -18.61 30.13 17.82
C ILE A 484 -17.34 30.50 18.58
N ASN A 485 -17.17 29.92 19.77
CA ASN A 485 -15.93 29.95 20.53
C ASN A 485 -15.21 28.58 20.32
N LEU A 486 -13.96 28.57 20.02
CA LEU A 486 -13.14 27.36 19.94
C LEU A 486 -12.57 27.01 21.34
N PRO A 487 -12.43 25.72 21.68
CA PRO A 487 -12.86 24.56 20.90
C PRO A 487 -14.37 24.37 20.89
N THR A 488 -14.93 23.76 19.88
CA THR A 488 -16.39 23.57 19.77
C THR A 488 -16.74 22.32 18.97
N ARG A 489 -18.00 21.94 19.08
CA ARG A 489 -18.60 20.88 18.28
C ARG A 489 -19.79 21.44 17.50
N ILE A 490 -19.78 21.24 16.19
CA ILE A 490 -20.90 21.59 15.32
C ILE A 490 -21.63 20.30 14.97
N GLU A 491 -22.91 20.26 15.33
CA GLU A 491 -23.77 19.09 15.08
C GLU A 491 -24.69 19.34 13.90
N GLN A 492 -24.89 18.30 13.09
CA GLN A 492 -25.91 18.26 12.07
C GLN A 492 -27.00 17.24 12.43
N GLU A 493 -28.22 17.52 12.01
CA GLU A 493 -29.30 16.54 12.00
C GLU A 493 -29.20 15.69 10.75
N ALA A 494 -29.11 14.38 10.90
CA ALA A 494 -29.18 13.41 9.83
C ALA A 494 -30.46 12.60 9.96
N LYS A 495 -31.20 12.45 8.86
CA LYS A 495 -32.41 11.64 8.85
C LYS A 495 -32.14 10.16 8.57
N ASP A 496 -30.97 9.85 8.07
CA ASP A 496 -30.57 8.49 7.70
C ASP A 496 -29.78 7.84 8.84
N GLU A 497 -30.15 6.64 9.24
CA GLU A 497 -29.51 5.90 10.32
C GLU A 497 -28.20 5.20 9.88
N SER A 498 -27.94 5.08 8.56
CA SER A 498 -26.81 4.32 8.01
C SER A 498 -25.91 5.19 7.14
N LEU A 499 -25.29 6.20 7.74
CA LEU A 499 -24.28 7.00 7.06
C LEU A 499 -22.92 6.29 7.10
N HIS A 500 -22.20 6.35 5.98
CA HIS A 500 -20.81 5.92 5.89
C HIS A 500 -19.90 7.04 6.39
N SER A 501 -20.12 8.25 5.88
CA SER A 501 -19.27 9.41 6.19
C SER A 501 -20.02 10.72 5.98
N ALA A 502 -19.45 11.80 6.50
CA ALA A 502 -19.89 13.16 6.23
C ALA A 502 -18.69 14.05 5.90
N GLN A 503 -18.80 14.82 4.85
CA GLN A 503 -17.78 15.79 4.43
C GLN A 503 -18.21 17.19 4.84
N TYR A 504 -17.35 17.87 5.59
CA TYR A 504 -17.53 19.24 6.04
C TYR A 504 -16.51 20.14 5.35
N GLN A 505 -16.94 21.29 4.89
CA GLN A 505 -16.08 22.33 4.33
C GLN A 505 -16.34 23.66 4.99
N ILE A 506 -15.27 24.32 5.42
CA ILE A 506 -15.30 25.70 5.93
C ILE A 506 -14.43 26.56 5.02
N ALA A 507 -14.99 27.64 4.50
CA ALA A 507 -14.34 28.51 3.54
C ALA A 507 -14.38 29.98 3.97
N LYS A 508 -13.45 30.78 3.42
CA LYS A 508 -13.46 32.24 3.60
C LYS A 508 -14.41 32.98 2.68
N ASP A 509 -14.95 32.30 1.67
CA ASP A 509 -15.89 32.87 0.72
C ASP A 509 -17.11 31.97 0.54
N ILE A 510 -18.27 32.61 0.24
CA ILE A 510 -19.55 31.92 0.06
C ILE A 510 -19.58 30.95 -1.12
N GLY A 511 -18.68 31.09 -2.08
CA GLY A 511 -18.55 30.23 -3.24
C GLY A 511 -17.67 29.00 -2.98
N PHE A 512 -17.08 28.88 -1.81
CA PHE A 512 -16.15 27.80 -1.42
C PHE A 512 -14.95 27.68 -2.36
N ASN A 513 -14.44 28.80 -2.90
CA ASN A 513 -13.21 28.83 -3.68
C ASN A 513 -11.95 28.83 -2.79
N ASN A 514 -12.07 29.30 -1.54
CA ASN A 514 -11.01 29.35 -0.57
C ASN A 514 -11.41 28.56 0.68
N ILE A 515 -11.35 27.23 0.55
CA ILE A 515 -11.58 26.29 1.67
C ILE A 515 -10.36 26.35 2.59
N VAL A 516 -10.60 26.58 3.86
CA VAL A 516 -9.55 26.72 4.90
C VAL A 516 -9.56 25.57 5.89
N HIS A 517 -10.67 24.84 5.98
CA HIS A 517 -10.78 23.63 6.80
C HIS A 517 -11.71 22.65 6.09
N GLU A 518 -11.25 21.42 5.93
CA GLU A 518 -12.02 20.34 5.35
C GLU A 518 -11.80 19.07 6.14
N ARG A 519 -12.89 18.40 6.49
CA ARG A 519 -12.85 17.12 7.19
C ARG A 519 -13.84 16.14 6.57
N VAL A 520 -13.43 14.90 6.47
CA VAL A 520 -14.31 13.77 6.15
C VAL A 520 -14.40 12.90 7.40
N LEU A 521 -15.51 12.96 8.08
CA LEU A 521 -15.76 12.14 9.25
C LEU A 521 -16.32 10.80 8.81
N THR A 522 -15.73 9.70 9.27
CA THR A 522 -16.11 8.35 8.94
C THR A 522 -16.66 7.62 10.17
N PHE A 523 -17.55 6.65 9.90
CA PHE A 523 -18.21 5.92 10.98
C PHE A 523 -17.27 4.98 11.73
N GLU A 524 -16.33 4.38 11.03
CA GLU A 524 -15.41 3.38 11.54
C GLU A 524 -13.97 3.85 11.36
N ASN A 525 -13.19 3.72 12.40
CA ASN A 525 -11.74 3.76 12.31
C ASN A 525 -11.20 2.67 13.24
N LEU A 526 -10.64 1.62 12.65
CA LEU A 526 -10.13 0.45 13.34
C LEU A 526 -8.60 0.49 13.48
N TYR A 527 -8.00 1.66 13.29
CA TYR A 527 -6.56 1.81 13.39
C TYR A 527 -6.06 1.51 14.82
N LYS A 528 -5.23 0.48 14.97
CA LYS A 528 -4.69 0.02 16.25
C LYS A 528 -3.21 -0.33 16.12
N VAL A 529 -2.37 0.29 16.95
CA VAL A 529 -0.92 0.11 16.92
C VAL A 529 -0.44 -1.02 17.82
N ASP A 530 -1.06 -1.21 18.96
CA ASP A 530 -0.55 -2.01 20.07
C ASP A 530 -1.21 -3.39 20.22
N ASN A 531 -1.80 -3.90 19.17
CA ASN A 531 -2.60 -5.13 19.19
C ASN A 531 -3.84 -5.09 20.12
N ASN A 532 -4.24 -3.93 20.59
CA ASN A 532 -5.47 -3.74 21.36
C ASN A 532 -6.70 -3.76 20.44
N TYR A 533 -6.70 -4.72 19.54
CA TYR A 533 -7.76 -4.90 18.60
C TYR A 533 -9.04 -5.37 19.28
N LEU A 534 -10.16 -4.79 18.88
CA LEU A 534 -11.50 -5.25 19.27
C LEU A 534 -12.22 -5.88 18.07
N PRO A 535 -13.07 -6.90 18.28
CA PRO A 535 -14.01 -7.34 17.27
C PRO A 535 -14.86 -6.20 16.74
N LEU A 536 -15.31 -6.28 15.50
CA LEU A 536 -16.05 -5.19 14.84
C LEU A 536 -17.28 -4.72 15.64
N ASP A 537 -18.00 -5.64 16.25
CA ASP A 537 -19.19 -5.38 17.08
C ASP A 537 -18.86 -4.70 18.42
N GLN A 538 -17.60 -4.62 18.79
CA GLN A 538 -17.11 -3.97 20.01
C GLN A 538 -16.35 -2.67 19.73
N CYS A 539 -16.15 -2.30 18.46
CA CYS A 539 -15.50 -1.05 18.10
C CYS A 539 -16.41 0.14 18.39
N ALA A 540 -15.84 1.16 19.04
CA ALA A 540 -16.55 2.42 19.21
C ALA A 540 -16.72 3.11 17.84
N GLN A 541 -17.93 3.55 17.56
CA GLN A 541 -18.25 4.31 16.35
C GLN A 541 -18.03 5.81 16.62
N LYS A 542 -17.30 6.49 15.74
CA LYS A 542 -17.18 7.95 15.78
C LYS A 542 -18.43 8.57 15.14
N PRO A 543 -19.11 9.56 15.78
CA PRO A 543 -20.27 10.20 15.17
C PRO A 543 -19.88 11.00 13.94
N VAL A 544 -20.36 10.64 12.77
CA VAL A 544 -20.12 11.40 11.53
C VAL A 544 -20.89 12.72 11.46
N THR A 545 -21.87 12.88 12.33
CA THR A 545 -22.74 14.07 12.41
C THR A 545 -22.18 15.20 13.27
N GLN A 546 -20.98 15.02 13.84
CA GLN A 546 -20.40 15.96 14.79
C GLN A 546 -18.99 16.37 14.33
N LEU A 547 -18.89 17.58 13.78
CA LEU A 547 -17.61 18.20 13.47
C LEU A 547 -17.01 18.81 14.74
N GLU A 548 -15.85 18.31 15.14
CA GLU A 548 -15.06 18.92 16.22
C GLU A 548 -14.08 19.92 15.60
N LEU A 549 -14.04 21.11 16.17
CA LEU A 549 -13.08 22.16 15.85
C LEU A 549 -12.28 22.48 17.09
N ASP A 550 -10.98 22.32 17.00
CA ASP A 550 -10.04 22.58 18.08
C ASP A 550 -9.52 24.01 18.08
N GLU A 551 -8.87 24.40 19.17
CA GLU A 551 -8.14 25.66 19.24
C GLU A 551 -7.06 25.70 18.16
N GLY A 552 -7.12 26.72 17.29
CA GLY A 552 -6.15 26.89 16.20
C GLY A 552 -6.62 26.37 14.84
N ASP A 553 -7.67 25.58 14.74
CA ASP A 553 -8.23 25.15 13.45
C ASP A 553 -8.67 26.34 12.59
N LEU A 554 -9.24 27.36 13.25
CA LEU A 554 -9.68 28.60 12.60
C LEU A 554 -9.24 29.81 13.41
N VAL A 555 -8.78 30.83 12.74
CA VAL A 555 -8.50 32.14 13.37
C VAL A 555 -9.81 32.95 13.51
N PRO A 556 -9.89 33.93 14.43
CA PRO A 556 -11.05 34.81 14.55
C PRO A 556 -11.46 35.41 13.22
N GLY A 557 -12.76 35.36 12.91
CA GLY A 557 -13.27 35.87 11.63
C GLY A 557 -14.60 35.26 11.20
N THR A 558 -15.04 35.62 10.00
CA THR A 558 -16.28 35.11 9.40
C THR A 558 -15.95 34.05 8.35
N TYR A 559 -16.65 32.94 8.41
CA TYR A 559 -16.48 31.79 7.53
C TYR A 559 -17.83 31.26 7.06
N TYR A 560 -17.80 30.41 6.04
CA TYR A 560 -18.94 29.77 5.45
C TYR A 560 -18.79 28.26 5.60
N LEU A 561 -19.78 27.62 6.18
CA LEU A 561 -19.85 26.18 6.43
C LEU A 561 -20.85 25.53 5.49
N ARG A 562 -20.49 24.37 4.95
CA ARG A 562 -21.41 23.42 4.33
C ARG A 562 -20.97 21.99 4.62
N ALA A 563 -21.91 21.05 4.49
CA ALA A 563 -21.59 19.63 4.61
C ALA A 563 -22.43 18.81 3.63
N ARG A 564 -22.00 17.59 3.37
CA ARG A 564 -22.77 16.56 2.66
C ARG A 564 -22.54 15.19 3.30
N ASN A 565 -23.53 14.33 3.22
CA ASN A 565 -23.49 12.99 3.75
C ASN A 565 -23.17 11.98 2.65
N ARG A 566 -22.61 10.84 3.03
CA ARG A 566 -22.31 9.72 2.14
C ARG A 566 -22.88 8.44 2.75
N ASN A 567 -23.62 7.66 1.96
CA ASN A 567 -24.19 6.40 2.42
C ASN A 567 -23.20 5.23 2.29
N MET A 568 -23.59 4.02 2.71
CA MET A 568 -22.77 2.82 2.61
C MET A 568 -22.50 2.35 1.18
N ASN A 569 -23.27 2.83 0.20
CA ASN A 569 -23.00 2.63 -1.22
C ASN A 569 -22.00 3.64 -1.79
N LEU A 570 -21.47 4.51 -0.94
CA LEU A 570 -20.55 5.59 -1.29
C LEU A 570 -21.16 6.67 -2.21
N ASP A 571 -22.48 6.81 -2.20
CA ASP A 571 -23.17 7.89 -2.90
C ASP A 571 -23.27 9.11 -2.00
N TYR A 572 -22.99 10.28 -2.53
CA TYR A 572 -23.12 11.55 -1.84
C TYR A 572 -24.53 12.13 -1.90
N SER A 573 -24.94 12.78 -0.83
CA SER A 573 -26.06 13.71 -0.88
C SER A 573 -25.67 14.99 -1.63
N GLU A 574 -26.65 15.82 -1.93
CA GLU A 574 -26.40 17.23 -2.21
C GLU A 574 -25.72 17.89 -1.00
N TRP A 575 -25.06 19.02 -1.25
CA TRP A 575 -24.55 19.85 -0.18
C TRP A 575 -25.71 20.48 0.61
N SER A 576 -25.51 20.67 1.90
CA SER A 576 -26.38 21.53 2.74
C SER A 576 -26.44 22.96 2.17
N GLY A 577 -27.37 23.74 2.65
CA GLY A 577 -27.31 25.21 2.51
C GLY A 577 -25.98 25.74 3.08
N THR A 578 -25.60 26.93 2.65
CA THR A 578 -24.42 27.60 3.20
C THR A 578 -24.80 28.27 4.52
N HIS A 579 -24.05 27.97 5.59
CA HIS A 579 -24.23 28.52 6.92
C HIS A 579 -23.10 29.47 7.25
N ILE A 580 -23.37 30.52 7.99
CA ILE A 580 -22.36 31.49 8.39
C ILE A 580 -21.89 31.17 9.80
N ILE A 581 -20.61 31.02 10.00
CA ILE A 581 -19.99 30.88 11.31
C ILE A 581 -19.00 32.02 11.55
N ARG A 582 -19.10 32.59 12.73
CA ARG A 582 -18.21 33.67 13.19
C ARG A 582 -17.40 33.16 14.36
N ILE A 583 -16.09 32.97 14.11
CA ILE A 583 -15.18 32.58 15.19
C ILE A 583 -14.85 33.78 16.00
N SER A 584 -15.17 33.72 17.31
CA SER A 584 -14.86 34.80 18.26
C SER A 584 -13.36 34.90 18.45
N ASP A 585 -12.90 36.11 18.78
CA ASP A 585 -11.56 36.31 19.31
C ASP A 585 -11.59 36.11 20.83
N PRO A 586 -11.14 34.98 21.38
CA PRO A 586 -11.15 34.75 22.80
C PRO A 586 -10.19 35.71 23.55
N ASN A 587 -9.27 36.34 22.80
CA ASN A 587 -8.27 37.24 23.37
C ASN A 587 -8.63 38.71 23.19
N ALA A 588 -9.81 39.02 22.64
CA ALA A 588 -10.25 40.39 22.53
C ALA A 588 -10.23 41.06 23.91
N GLY A 589 -9.24 41.86 24.18
CA GLY A 589 -9.01 42.50 25.48
C GLY A 589 -8.34 41.65 26.57
N LYS A 590 -7.96 40.42 26.30
CA LYS A 590 -7.11 39.59 27.17
C LYS A 590 -5.62 39.76 26.87
N ALA A 591 -4.77 39.41 27.82
CA ALA A 591 -3.35 39.29 27.58
C ALA A 591 -3.07 38.14 26.62
N VAL A 592 -2.15 38.36 25.69
CA VAL A 592 -1.74 37.37 24.66
C VAL A 592 -0.27 37.07 24.81
N ILE A 593 0.08 35.80 24.71
CA ILE A 593 1.49 35.37 24.59
C ILE A 593 1.65 34.46 23.40
N SER A 594 2.82 34.49 22.79
CA SER A 594 3.19 33.58 21.71
C SER A 594 4.68 33.29 21.73
N SER A 595 5.06 32.05 21.44
CA SER A 595 6.46 31.70 21.22
C SER A 595 6.88 31.99 19.78
N ASP A 596 8.15 32.29 19.56
CA ASP A 596 8.70 32.47 18.20
C ASP A 596 8.70 31.16 17.40
N ARG A 597 8.63 30.01 18.10
CA ARG A 597 8.59 28.66 17.50
C ARG A 597 7.75 27.72 18.36
N THR A 598 7.16 26.73 17.74
CA THR A 598 6.47 25.62 18.46
C THR A 598 7.42 24.47 18.81
N HIS A 599 8.57 24.37 18.09
CA HIS A 599 9.59 23.35 18.32
C HIS A 599 10.98 23.99 18.41
N TYR A 600 11.73 23.58 19.39
CA TYR A 600 13.09 24.04 19.65
C TYR A 600 14.03 22.83 19.74
N GLY A 601 15.24 22.99 19.28
CA GLY A 601 16.29 22.00 19.46
C GLY A 601 16.80 21.90 20.89
N ALA A 602 18.00 21.37 21.05
CA ALA A 602 18.61 21.20 22.36
C ALA A 602 19.05 22.54 22.96
N ARG A 603 18.73 22.74 24.24
CA ARG A 603 19.14 23.92 25.04
C ARG A 603 18.84 25.27 24.36
N PRO A 604 17.62 25.51 23.92
CA PRO A 604 17.28 26.72 23.19
C PRO A 604 17.16 27.92 24.11
N SER A 605 17.27 29.08 23.49
CA SER A 605 16.66 30.32 24.00
C SER A 605 15.26 30.41 23.43
N VAL A 606 14.25 30.18 24.27
CA VAL A 606 12.83 30.28 23.92
C VAL A 606 12.42 31.73 24.02
N VAL A 607 11.92 32.30 22.94
CA VAL A 607 11.45 33.68 22.87
C VAL A 607 9.93 33.71 23.00
N ILE A 608 9.42 34.39 24.01
CA ILE A 608 7.98 34.61 24.24
C ILE A 608 7.66 36.09 24.00
N ASN A 609 6.84 36.35 23.01
CA ASN A 609 6.25 37.66 22.76
C ASN A 609 4.95 37.79 23.55
N TYR A 610 4.66 38.99 24.05
CA TYR A 610 3.43 39.23 24.77
C TYR A 610 2.83 40.59 24.42
N ALA A 611 1.50 40.67 24.54
CA ALA A 611 0.71 41.90 24.37
C ALA A 611 -0.48 41.91 25.32
N ASN A 612 -1.04 43.10 25.57
CA ASN A 612 -2.14 43.34 26.48
C ASN A 612 -1.90 42.82 27.91
N ALA A 613 -0.65 42.76 28.32
CA ALA A 613 -0.32 42.41 29.70
C ALA A 613 -0.97 43.38 30.69
N PRO A 614 -1.53 42.91 31.82
CA PRO A 614 -1.98 43.80 32.87
C PRO A 614 -0.88 44.75 33.31
N ALA A 615 -1.22 46.03 33.47
CA ALA A 615 -0.28 47.04 33.91
C ALA A 615 0.01 46.91 35.44
N ASP A 616 0.47 45.78 35.85
CA ASP A 616 0.81 45.37 37.19
C ASP A 616 2.30 45.03 37.21
N GLU A 617 3.10 45.70 38.03
CA GLU A 617 4.53 45.48 38.16
C GLU A 617 4.94 44.07 38.57
N THR A 618 3.98 43.24 39.00
CA THR A 618 4.22 41.84 39.45
C THR A 618 3.76 40.81 38.43
N THR A 619 3.08 41.18 37.34
CA THR A 619 2.70 40.27 36.29
C THR A 619 3.92 39.59 35.67
N ARG A 620 3.86 38.30 35.47
CA ARG A 620 4.99 37.48 34.98
C ARG A 620 4.57 36.46 33.97
N ILE A 621 5.47 36.13 33.08
CA ILE A 621 5.35 34.97 32.23
C ILE A 621 6.15 33.83 32.88
N ALA A 622 5.49 32.69 33.08
CA ALA A 622 6.07 31.49 33.68
C ALA A 622 6.04 30.31 32.66
N ILE A 623 7.07 29.49 32.70
CA ILE A 623 7.17 28.29 31.89
C ILE A 623 7.02 27.07 32.79
N TYR A 624 6.11 26.17 32.42
CA TYR A 624 5.84 24.92 33.11
C TYR A 624 6.07 23.73 32.18
N ARG A 625 6.33 22.57 32.75
CA ARG A 625 6.22 21.31 32.01
C ARG A 625 4.77 21.04 31.71
N ASN A 626 4.49 20.49 30.54
CA ASN A 626 3.12 20.09 30.19
C ASN A 626 2.58 19.09 31.23
N GLY A 627 1.35 19.32 31.69
CA GLY A 627 0.71 18.53 32.76
C GLY A 627 1.00 19.01 34.19
N VAL A 628 1.79 20.07 34.37
CA VAL A 628 1.99 20.74 35.68
C VAL A 628 1.15 22.00 35.71
N GLU A 629 0.25 22.10 36.68
CA GLU A 629 -0.63 23.25 36.82
C GLU A 629 0.01 24.36 37.72
N PRO A 630 -0.19 25.64 37.37
CA PRO A 630 0.27 26.73 38.22
C PRO A 630 -0.49 26.77 39.56
N GLU A 631 0.15 26.46 40.62
CA GLU A 631 -0.40 26.49 41.99
C GLU A 631 0.71 26.63 43.03
N THR A 632 0.34 26.86 44.29
CA THR A 632 1.30 27.07 45.38
C THR A 632 2.26 25.88 45.58
N ALA A 633 1.82 24.69 45.28
CA ALA A 633 2.62 23.46 45.43
C ALA A 633 3.56 23.19 44.24
N THR A 634 3.44 23.90 43.13
CA THR A 634 4.22 23.70 41.90
C THR A 634 5.17 24.84 41.63
N MET A 635 6.41 24.48 41.25
CA MET A 635 7.39 25.49 40.84
C MET A 635 7.42 25.56 39.28
N PRO A 636 7.35 26.76 38.70
CA PRO A 636 7.61 26.93 37.29
C PRO A 636 9.06 26.54 36.96
N TYR A 637 9.28 26.02 35.77
CA TYR A 637 10.62 25.76 35.29
C TYR A 637 11.47 27.03 35.17
N ALA A 638 10.85 28.09 34.70
CA ALA A 638 11.44 29.42 34.67
C ALA A 638 10.31 30.48 34.69
N PHE A 639 10.61 31.68 35.18
CA PHE A 639 9.68 32.80 35.04
C PHE A 639 10.45 34.13 34.95
N GLN A 640 9.82 35.12 34.31
CA GLN A 640 10.30 36.49 34.23
C GLN A 640 9.10 37.45 34.32
N LYS A 641 9.30 38.63 34.96
CA LYS A 641 8.29 39.67 35.01
C LYS A 641 8.16 40.36 33.66
N THR A 642 6.94 40.79 33.32
CA THR A 642 6.69 41.64 32.17
C THR A 642 7.17 43.06 32.42
N ASP A 643 7.66 43.74 31.39
CA ASP A 643 8.01 45.17 31.40
C ASP A 643 7.07 45.87 30.44
N GLY A 644 6.03 46.51 31.00
CA GLY A 644 4.98 47.14 30.21
C GLY A 644 3.89 46.17 29.71
N THR A 645 2.99 46.68 28.84
CA THR A 645 1.84 45.96 28.33
C THR A 645 2.14 45.08 27.13
N GLU A 646 3.30 45.26 26.48
CA GLU A 646 3.77 44.49 25.37
C GLU A 646 5.29 44.34 25.39
N GLY A 647 5.83 43.27 24.84
CA GLY A 647 7.27 43.07 24.82
C GLY A 647 7.65 41.64 24.47
N THR A 648 8.92 41.32 24.76
CA THR A 648 9.51 40.02 24.46
C THR A 648 10.35 39.58 25.64
N LEU A 649 10.19 38.33 26.08
CA LEU A 649 11.02 37.68 27.10
C LEU A 649 11.75 36.50 26.51
N THR A 650 12.96 36.24 26.99
CA THR A 650 13.77 35.10 26.52
C THR A 650 14.11 34.16 27.67
N PHE A 651 13.82 32.87 27.50
CA PHE A 651 14.03 31.83 28.50
C PHE A 651 15.04 30.81 27.98
N ASN A 652 16.08 30.53 28.79
CA ASN A 652 17.04 29.47 28.48
C ASN A 652 16.58 28.18 29.15
N ILE A 653 16.25 27.15 28.37
CA ILE A 653 15.73 25.89 28.88
C ILE A 653 16.73 24.79 28.55
N SER A 654 17.16 24.06 29.56
CA SER A 654 18.16 22.98 29.40
C SER A 654 17.55 21.59 29.23
N ASP A 655 16.30 21.44 29.62
CA ASP A 655 15.61 20.16 29.67
C ASP A 655 14.79 19.91 28.39
N TYR A 656 14.72 18.64 28.00
CA TYR A 656 13.87 18.20 26.89
C TYR A 656 12.45 17.93 27.36
N GLY A 657 11.49 18.06 26.48
CA GLY A 657 10.10 17.71 26.73
C GLY A 657 9.09 18.72 26.19
N LYS A 658 7.84 18.50 26.54
CA LYS A 658 6.73 19.41 26.24
C LYS A 658 6.62 20.44 27.36
N PHE A 659 6.49 21.68 27.01
CA PHE A 659 6.36 22.84 27.92
C PHE A 659 5.22 23.73 27.46
N TYR A 660 4.78 24.58 28.36
CA TYR A 660 3.96 25.73 28.01
C TYR A 660 4.42 26.97 28.76
N ALA A 661 4.23 28.10 28.14
CA ALA A 661 4.31 29.40 28.78
C ALA A 661 2.89 29.88 29.12
N VAL A 662 2.77 30.62 30.19
CA VAL A 662 1.51 31.25 30.62
C VAL A 662 1.82 32.56 31.31
N MET A 663 0.96 33.57 31.12
CA MET A 663 1.06 34.82 31.85
C MET A 663 0.20 34.74 33.14
N LEU A 664 0.83 34.99 34.28
CA LEU A 664 0.22 34.98 35.58
C LEU A 664 0.08 36.39 36.12
N LYS A 665 -1.12 36.73 36.64
CA LYS A 665 -1.43 38.02 37.16
C LYS A 665 -0.87 38.18 38.56
N GLY A 666 -0.16 39.27 38.78
CA GLY A 666 0.41 39.55 40.08
C GLY A 666 1.41 38.51 40.58
N GLU A 667 1.50 38.35 41.92
CA GLU A 667 2.32 37.29 42.55
C GLU A 667 1.57 35.95 42.69
N GLY A 668 0.29 35.92 42.25
CA GLY A 668 -0.56 34.73 42.32
C GLY A 668 -0.37 33.73 41.14
N TYR A 669 -1.30 32.77 41.08
CA TYR A 669 -1.31 31.72 40.03
C TYR A 669 -2.54 31.89 39.09
N GLU A 670 -3.20 33.07 39.13
CA GLU A 670 -4.29 33.39 38.22
C GLU A 670 -3.74 33.61 36.80
N GLU A 671 -4.13 32.75 35.88
CA GLU A 671 -3.79 32.85 34.49
C GLU A 671 -4.56 33.99 33.81
N CYS A 672 -3.87 34.92 33.19
CA CYS A 672 -4.48 36.04 32.47
C CYS A 672 -4.24 35.99 30.96
N SER A 673 -3.54 34.98 30.46
CA SER A 673 -3.42 34.64 29.05
C SER A 673 -3.80 33.19 28.81
N ASP A 674 -4.03 32.82 27.57
CA ASP A 674 -4.02 31.42 27.18
C ASP A 674 -2.60 30.83 27.28
N ARG A 675 -2.50 29.52 27.39
CA ARG A 675 -1.21 28.80 27.46
C ARG A 675 -0.61 28.69 26.07
N CYS A 676 0.66 29.06 25.94
CA CYS A 676 1.41 28.89 24.70
C CYS A 676 2.28 27.63 24.80
N TYR A 677 1.91 26.58 24.09
CA TYR A 677 2.61 25.29 24.11
C TYR A 677 3.76 25.24 23.12
N PHE A 678 4.87 24.63 23.54
CA PHE A 678 6.03 24.38 22.71
C PHE A 678 6.79 23.13 23.19
N ARG A 679 7.66 22.62 22.33
CA ARG A 679 8.44 21.41 22.60
C ARG A 679 9.92 21.68 22.45
N ILE A 680 10.74 21.08 23.31
CA ILE A 680 12.19 21.13 23.26
C ILE A 680 12.77 19.73 23.06
N GLY A 681 13.67 19.58 22.08
CA GLY A 681 14.19 18.28 21.63
C GLY A 681 13.20 17.53 20.75
N GLU A 682 13.69 16.69 19.86
CA GLU A 682 12.89 15.88 18.91
C GLU A 682 12.09 16.63 17.83
N GLY A 683 12.49 17.78 17.36
CA GLY A 683 11.70 18.50 16.36
C GLY A 683 12.50 19.06 15.17
N MET A 684 13.79 19.25 15.32
CA MET A 684 14.68 19.70 14.24
C MET A 684 16.00 18.93 14.25
N ILE A 685 15.89 17.62 14.38
CA ILE A 685 17.04 16.74 14.27
C ILE A 685 17.43 16.71 12.80
N GLU A 686 18.61 17.19 12.50
CA GLU A 686 19.20 16.99 11.20
C GLU A 686 20.16 15.82 11.25
N PHE A 687 19.82 14.77 10.53
CA PHE A 687 20.72 13.70 10.16
C PHE A 687 20.97 13.84 8.67
N ALA A 688 22.13 14.31 8.29
CA ALA A 688 22.44 14.68 6.90
C ALA A 688 23.82 14.20 6.48
N LEU A 689 24.03 14.13 5.18
CA LEU A 689 25.34 13.94 4.57
C LEU A 689 25.79 15.24 3.90
N ASN A 690 27.11 15.50 3.92
CA ASN A 690 27.65 16.69 3.28
C ASN A 690 27.62 16.65 1.74
N LYS A 691 27.49 15.44 1.15
CA LYS A 691 27.42 15.22 -0.30
C LYS A 691 26.44 14.07 -0.60
N PHE A 692 25.96 14.04 -1.83
CA PHE A 692 25.21 12.89 -2.34
C PHE A 692 26.09 11.95 -3.18
N VAL A 693 27.10 12.48 -3.88
CA VAL A 693 28.06 11.70 -4.69
C VAL A 693 29.46 11.88 -4.11
N TYR A 694 30.13 10.76 -3.84
CA TYR A 694 31.50 10.68 -3.32
C TYR A 694 32.39 9.96 -4.33
N GLU A 695 33.67 10.33 -4.39
CA GLU A 695 34.67 9.52 -5.09
C GLU A 695 35.09 8.31 -4.24
N VAL A 696 35.65 7.28 -4.89
CA VAL A 696 36.20 6.14 -4.15
C VAL A 696 37.35 6.60 -3.27
N GLY A 697 37.24 6.40 -1.97
CA GLY A 697 38.21 6.83 -0.97
C GLY A 697 37.84 8.18 -0.28
N ASP A 698 36.83 8.89 -0.74
CA ASP A 698 36.34 10.07 -0.03
C ASP A 698 35.82 9.68 1.36
N PRO A 699 36.07 10.49 2.39
CA PRO A 699 35.36 10.42 3.65
C PRO A 699 33.86 10.71 3.46
N VAL A 700 33.01 9.90 4.05
CA VAL A 700 31.56 10.15 4.10
C VAL A 700 31.25 10.91 5.38
N SER A 701 30.95 12.17 5.28
CA SER A 701 30.67 13.04 6.43
C SER A 701 29.18 13.00 6.79
N VAL A 702 28.90 12.41 7.94
CA VAL A 702 27.57 12.45 8.58
C VAL A 702 27.53 13.68 9.48
N ILE A 703 26.52 14.51 9.27
CA ILE A 703 26.28 15.73 10.06
C ILE A 703 25.06 15.45 10.95
N LEU A 704 25.28 15.59 12.25
CA LEU A 704 24.23 15.46 13.25
C LEU A 704 24.00 16.81 13.90
N THR A 705 22.76 17.28 13.87
CA THR A 705 22.36 18.53 14.50
C THR A 705 21.24 18.23 15.49
N GLU A 706 21.46 18.59 16.76
CA GLU A 706 20.50 18.47 17.86
C GLU A 706 19.96 17.04 18.11
N VAL A 707 20.75 16.04 17.75
CA VAL A 707 20.39 14.62 17.96
C VAL A 707 20.45 14.32 19.46
N PRO A 708 19.43 13.68 20.06
CA PRO A 708 19.47 13.24 21.47
C PRO A 708 20.39 12.02 21.65
N ALA A 709 21.68 12.24 21.45
CA ALA A 709 22.68 11.18 21.42
C ALA A 709 22.95 10.57 22.78
N GLN A 710 23.10 9.28 22.82
CA GLN A 710 23.58 8.51 23.98
C GLN A 710 24.92 7.85 23.66
N SER A 711 25.66 7.48 24.71
CA SER A 711 27.05 7.00 24.57
C SER A 711 27.20 5.75 23.70
N LYS A 712 26.14 4.97 23.53
CA LYS A 712 26.11 3.73 22.76
C LYS A 712 25.40 3.85 21.42
N ASP A 713 24.93 5.04 21.07
CA ASP A 713 24.36 5.31 19.76
C ASP A 713 25.49 5.40 18.73
N TRP A 714 25.22 4.91 17.54
CA TRP A 714 26.23 4.84 16.50
C TRP A 714 25.66 5.17 15.12
N VAL A 715 26.51 5.62 14.22
CA VAL A 715 26.19 5.83 12.81
C VAL A 715 26.99 4.86 11.95
N GLY A 716 26.36 4.32 10.92
CA GLY A 716 26.99 3.35 10.04
C GLY A 716 26.55 3.48 8.59
N ILE A 717 27.35 2.90 7.69
CA ILE A 717 27.08 2.85 6.27
C ILE A 717 26.83 1.40 5.87
N TYR A 718 25.81 1.19 5.04
CA TYR A 718 25.52 -0.10 4.43
C TYR A 718 25.32 0.06 2.93
N ALA A 719 25.57 -1.00 2.16
CA ALA A 719 25.16 -1.04 0.77
C ALA A 719 23.62 -1.02 0.70
N GLN A 720 23.10 -0.41 -0.35
CA GLN A 720 21.65 -0.41 -0.59
C GLN A 720 21.12 -1.84 -0.66
N GLY A 721 19.89 -2.05 -0.20
CA GLY A 721 19.24 -3.36 -0.15
C GLY A 721 19.70 -4.26 1.01
N ILE A 722 20.63 -3.81 1.84
CA ILE A 722 21.08 -4.56 3.03
C ILE A 722 20.18 -4.22 4.23
N THR A 723 19.78 -5.24 4.94
CA THR A 723 19.20 -5.12 6.29
C THR A 723 20.35 -5.02 7.30
N PRO A 724 20.45 -3.95 8.08
CA PRO A 724 21.60 -3.75 8.99
C PRO A 724 21.86 -4.91 9.96
N GLU A 725 20.82 -5.55 10.47
CA GLU A 725 20.90 -6.69 11.38
C GLU A 725 21.53 -7.93 10.74
N ASP A 726 21.36 -8.11 9.44
CA ASP A 726 21.79 -9.30 8.68
C ASP A 726 23.22 -9.20 8.15
N ALA A 727 23.86 -8.05 8.28
CA ALA A 727 25.17 -7.81 7.66
C ALA A 727 26.10 -7.01 8.57
N ILE A 728 27.41 -7.28 8.42
CA ILE A 728 28.43 -6.49 9.09
C ILE A 728 28.51 -5.10 8.47
N CYS A 729 28.32 -4.06 9.29
CA CYS A 729 28.51 -2.68 8.88
C CYS A 729 29.97 -2.43 8.48
N PRO A 730 30.26 -2.07 7.22
CA PRO A 730 31.63 -1.93 6.74
C PRO A 730 32.35 -0.69 7.27
N SER A 731 31.62 0.31 7.74
CA SER A 731 32.19 1.52 8.30
C SER A 731 31.21 2.18 9.26
N TRP A 732 31.58 2.29 10.55
CA TRP A 732 30.74 2.90 11.55
C TRP A 732 31.53 3.52 12.71
N LYS A 733 30.88 4.45 13.44
CA LYS A 733 31.43 5.08 14.66
C LYS A 733 30.34 5.35 15.67
N TYR A 734 30.70 5.34 16.96
CA TYR A 734 29.82 5.86 18.01
C TYR A 734 29.66 7.37 17.89
N VAL A 735 28.45 7.85 18.16
CA VAL A 735 28.12 9.28 18.23
C VAL A 735 28.64 9.90 19.53
N GLY A 736 28.67 9.12 20.60
CA GLY A 736 28.97 9.63 21.93
C GLY A 736 27.79 10.44 22.48
N ASN A 737 28.08 11.28 23.47
CA ASN A 737 27.06 12.16 24.08
C ASN A 737 26.94 13.52 23.37
N ASN A 738 27.38 13.63 22.14
CA ASN A 738 27.38 14.89 21.39
C ASN A 738 26.10 15.05 20.60
N THR A 739 25.36 16.11 20.89
CA THR A 739 24.11 16.42 20.19
C THR A 739 24.33 17.11 18.84
N ASN A 740 25.50 17.73 18.67
CA ASN A 740 25.92 18.40 17.43
C ASN A 740 27.33 17.91 17.07
N VAL A 741 27.43 17.09 16.03
CA VAL A 741 28.72 16.51 15.65
C VAL A 741 28.78 16.17 14.15
N LYS A 742 29.97 16.34 13.58
CA LYS A 742 30.33 15.79 12.28
C LYS A 742 31.13 14.52 12.47
N ILE A 743 30.65 13.41 11.94
CA ILE A 743 31.30 12.10 12.01
C ILE A 743 31.73 11.71 10.60
N GLU A 744 33.01 11.38 10.45
CA GLU A 744 33.54 10.88 9.18
C GLU A 744 33.62 9.35 9.20
N LEU A 745 32.96 8.74 8.24
CA LEU A 745 32.95 7.31 7.94
C LEU A 745 33.73 7.05 6.64
N ASN A 746 33.92 5.80 6.27
CA ASN A 746 34.79 5.39 5.17
C ASN A 746 36.24 5.88 5.33
N VAL A 747 36.73 5.87 6.55
CA VAL A 747 38.08 6.32 6.95
C VAL A 747 38.74 5.25 7.84
N PRO A 748 40.10 5.20 7.90
CA PRO A 748 40.81 4.14 8.61
C PRO A 748 40.51 4.01 10.10
N ASP A 749 40.06 5.06 10.74
CA ASP A 749 39.71 5.07 12.18
C ASP A 749 38.24 4.72 12.44
N ALA A 750 37.45 4.49 11.39
CA ALA A 750 36.12 3.91 11.52
C ALA A 750 36.21 2.41 11.81
N ARG A 751 35.29 1.92 12.64
CA ARG A 751 35.25 0.48 12.98
C ARG A 751 34.85 -0.34 11.74
N ASN A 752 35.37 -1.54 11.65
CA ASN A 752 35.22 -2.49 10.53
C ASN A 752 35.77 -2.02 9.17
N TYR A 753 36.45 -0.89 9.12
CA TYR A 753 37.05 -0.40 7.90
C TYR A 753 38.13 -1.37 7.38
N LYS A 754 37.93 -1.90 6.17
CA LYS A 754 38.86 -2.83 5.49
C LYS A 754 39.43 -2.25 4.20
N GLY A 755 39.30 -0.98 4.01
CA GLY A 755 39.66 -0.22 2.80
C GLY A 755 38.46 0.63 2.34
N PRO A 756 38.70 1.51 1.33
CA PRO A 756 37.64 2.37 0.84
C PRO A 756 36.44 1.58 0.32
N LEU A 757 35.24 2.08 0.61
CA LEU A 757 34.03 1.55 0.02
C LEU A 757 34.13 1.63 -1.51
N GLN A 758 33.70 0.57 -2.18
CA GLN A 758 33.78 0.47 -3.62
C GLN A 758 32.66 1.28 -4.29
N LYS A 759 32.75 1.47 -5.60
CA LYS A 759 31.71 2.11 -6.40
C LYS A 759 30.38 1.38 -6.20
N GLY A 760 29.33 2.13 -5.84
CA GLY A 760 28.01 1.57 -5.55
C GLY A 760 27.05 2.56 -4.90
N CYS A 761 25.84 2.10 -4.68
CA CYS A 761 24.80 2.81 -3.95
C CYS A 761 24.81 2.36 -2.48
N TYR A 762 24.72 3.31 -1.59
CA TYR A 762 24.82 3.11 -0.15
C TYR A 762 23.77 3.94 0.58
N PHE A 763 23.55 3.60 1.85
CA PHE A 763 22.84 4.47 2.78
C PHE A 763 23.64 4.60 4.09
N ALA A 764 23.47 5.74 4.74
CA ALA A 764 23.88 5.97 6.10
C ALA A 764 22.67 5.99 7.00
N ASN A 765 22.80 5.45 8.23
CA ASN A 765 21.76 5.60 9.24
C ASN A 765 22.34 5.68 10.65
N TYR A 766 21.50 6.09 11.58
CA TYR A 766 21.75 6.25 12.99
C TYR A 766 21.04 5.14 13.76
N PHE A 767 21.77 4.45 14.63
CA PHE A 767 21.31 3.31 15.39
C PHE A 767 21.41 3.58 16.89
N LYS A 768 20.43 3.11 17.66
CA LYS A 768 20.33 3.33 19.11
C LYS A 768 20.95 2.19 19.90
N ASN A 769 21.67 2.55 20.97
CA ASN A 769 22.01 1.70 22.10
C ASN A 769 22.67 0.34 21.75
N ASP A 770 23.70 0.35 20.89
CA ASP A 770 24.37 -0.86 20.34
C ASP A 770 23.44 -1.80 19.55
N GLY A 771 22.20 -1.41 19.31
CA GLY A 771 21.23 -2.15 18.53
C GLY A 771 21.24 -1.79 17.04
N TYR A 772 20.31 -2.37 16.31
CA TYR A 772 20.08 -2.07 14.88
C TYR A 772 18.78 -1.28 14.64
N ASP A 773 18.19 -0.76 15.72
CA ASP A 773 17.02 0.12 15.62
C ASP A 773 17.40 1.40 14.88
N GLU A 774 16.91 1.54 13.67
CA GLU A 774 17.11 2.73 12.83
C GLU A 774 16.31 3.90 13.40
N ALA A 775 17.00 4.92 13.86
CA ALA A 775 16.37 6.05 14.56
C ALA A 775 15.83 7.11 13.60
N TYR A 776 16.31 7.15 12.36
CA TYR A 776 15.97 8.13 11.33
C TYR A 776 15.82 7.44 9.99
N GLU A 777 15.27 8.15 9.02
CA GLU A 777 15.21 7.69 7.64
C GLU A 777 16.62 7.49 7.08
N ARG A 778 16.78 6.47 6.25
CA ARG A 778 18.02 6.17 5.55
C ARG A 778 18.39 7.30 4.61
N ILE A 779 19.61 7.81 4.72
CA ILE A 779 20.10 8.80 3.76
C ILE A 779 20.91 8.07 2.71
N TYR A 780 20.40 8.03 1.52
CA TYR A 780 21.05 7.39 0.38
C TYR A 780 22.10 8.29 -0.25
N PHE A 781 23.17 7.66 -0.74
CA PHE A 781 24.26 8.33 -1.44
C PHE A 781 24.99 7.36 -2.37
N VAL A 782 25.86 7.87 -3.20
CA VAL A 782 26.58 7.11 -4.21
C VAL A 782 28.08 7.29 -4.05
N ILE A 783 28.82 6.18 -4.17
CA ILE A 783 30.28 6.20 -4.30
C ILE A 783 30.63 5.81 -5.74
N GLY A 784 31.45 6.62 -6.39
CA GLY A 784 31.91 6.48 -7.76
C GLY A 784 31.66 7.72 -8.60
N LYS A 785 32.23 7.74 -9.80
CA LYS A 785 32.01 8.86 -10.73
C LYS A 785 30.54 8.90 -11.13
N PRO A 786 29.97 10.09 -11.37
CA PRO A 786 28.66 10.20 -11.97
C PRO A 786 28.58 9.37 -13.25
N CYS A 787 27.53 8.59 -13.42
CA CYS A 787 27.33 7.82 -14.63
C CYS A 787 27.07 8.72 -15.84
N GLN A 788 27.24 8.17 -17.02
CA GLN A 788 26.99 8.87 -18.28
C GLN A 788 25.69 8.34 -18.88
N VAL A 789 24.82 9.25 -19.33
CA VAL A 789 23.64 8.91 -20.12
C VAL A 789 23.73 9.60 -21.48
N THR A 790 23.35 8.93 -22.54
CA THR A 790 23.40 9.45 -23.90
C THR A 790 22.12 9.06 -24.63
N ALA A 791 21.51 10.02 -25.32
CA ALA A 791 20.44 9.77 -26.27
C ALA A 791 21.06 9.26 -27.58
N LYS A 792 20.57 8.13 -28.09
CA LYS A 792 21.07 7.53 -29.33
C LYS A 792 20.80 8.41 -30.56
N THR A 793 19.73 9.18 -30.50
CA THR A 793 19.38 10.19 -31.50
C THR A 793 19.07 11.50 -30.80
N ALA A 794 19.44 12.63 -31.39
CA ALA A 794 19.12 13.94 -30.82
C ALA A 794 17.63 14.33 -31.02
N THR A 795 16.94 13.64 -31.92
CA THR A 795 15.52 13.86 -32.22
C THR A 795 14.80 12.55 -32.40
N THR A 796 13.54 12.49 -31.98
CA THR A 796 12.60 11.40 -32.23
C THR A 796 11.21 11.97 -32.47
N ASN A 797 10.27 11.17 -32.95
CA ASN A 797 8.87 11.55 -33.09
C ASN A 797 8.04 11.00 -31.91
N GLU A 798 6.92 11.62 -31.60
CA GLU A 798 6.04 11.18 -30.52
C GLU A 798 5.53 9.74 -30.65
N SER A 799 5.52 9.19 -31.85
CA SER A 799 5.14 7.80 -32.17
C SER A 799 6.31 6.83 -32.25
N GLU A 800 7.55 7.31 -32.10
CA GLU A 800 8.74 6.50 -32.17
C GLU A 800 9.44 6.45 -30.82
N PRO A 801 9.91 5.28 -30.39
CA PRO A 801 10.59 5.15 -29.12
C PRO A 801 11.96 5.84 -29.15
N ALA A 802 12.29 6.53 -28.06
CA ALA A 802 13.62 7.06 -27.83
C ALA A 802 14.54 6.01 -27.18
N VAL A 803 15.75 5.90 -27.64
CA VAL A 803 16.73 4.96 -27.07
C VAL A 803 17.81 5.73 -26.35
N PHE A 804 18.02 5.39 -25.08
CA PHE A 804 19.09 5.92 -24.24
C PHE A 804 20.07 4.82 -23.88
N THR A 805 21.33 5.19 -23.80
CA THR A 805 22.40 4.31 -23.31
C THR A 805 23.03 4.94 -22.09
N TRP A 806 23.51 4.12 -21.18
CA TRP A 806 24.28 4.58 -20.03
C TRP A 806 25.57 3.80 -19.87
N ASP A 807 26.51 4.41 -19.21
CA ASP A 807 27.79 3.83 -18.86
C ASP A 807 28.27 4.34 -17.50
N GLU A 808 29.17 3.59 -16.88
CA GLU A 808 29.72 3.87 -15.55
C GLU A 808 28.67 4.00 -14.42
N MET A 809 27.46 3.46 -14.57
CA MET A 809 26.47 3.49 -13.52
C MET A 809 26.97 2.72 -12.28
N PRO A 810 26.84 3.28 -11.06
CA PRO A 810 27.19 2.56 -9.84
C PRO A 810 26.37 1.27 -9.75
N MET A 811 27.05 0.15 -9.55
CA MET A 811 26.33 -1.14 -9.49
C MET A 811 25.35 -1.18 -8.32
N GLN A 812 24.16 -1.59 -8.62
CA GLN A 812 22.99 -2.03 -7.86
C GLN A 812 21.88 -1.00 -7.72
N THR A 813 20.81 -1.29 -8.43
CA THR A 813 19.40 -1.18 -8.06
C THR A 813 18.83 0.21 -7.80
N GLU A 814 17.65 0.46 -8.35
CA GLU A 814 16.81 1.64 -8.18
C GLU A 814 17.35 2.94 -8.77
N CYS A 815 18.29 2.84 -9.72
CA CYS A 815 18.58 3.97 -10.59
C CYS A 815 17.47 4.11 -11.64
N GLN A 816 16.96 5.30 -11.81
CA GLN A 816 15.80 5.58 -12.66
C GLN A 816 16.17 6.59 -13.74
N LEU A 817 15.70 6.35 -14.96
CA LEU A 817 15.75 7.36 -16.00
C LEU A 817 14.68 8.42 -15.75
N ALA A 818 15.04 9.69 -15.91
CA ALA A 818 14.11 10.79 -15.72
C ALA A 818 14.30 11.86 -16.80
N TYR A 819 13.25 12.62 -17.03
CA TYR A 819 13.25 13.75 -17.96
C TYR A 819 12.66 15.00 -17.31
N ARG A 820 12.96 16.17 -17.89
CA ARG A 820 12.33 17.46 -17.61
C ARG A 820 12.44 18.35 -18.85
N PRO A 821 11.73 19.47 -18.93
CA PRO A 821 11.93 20.42 -20.03
C PRO A 821 13.39 20.88 -20.13
N ALA A 822 13.93 20.93 -21.34
CA ALA A 822 15.34 21.25 -21.57
C ALA A 822 15.71 22.66 -21.05
N GLY A 823 16.88 22.75 -20.45
CA GLY A 823 17.39 24.00 -19.89
C GLY A 823 16.69 24.47 -18.62
N SER A 824 15.88 23.60 -18.00
CA SER A 824 15.24 23.91 -16.71
C SER A 824 16.26 24.10 -15.61
N GLY A 825 16.01 25.05 -14.70
CA GLY A 825 16.76 25.20 -13.47
C GLY A 825 16.52 24.03 -12.49
N GLU A 826 17.25 24.03 -11.36
CA GLU A 826 17.12 22.96 -10.36
C GLU A 826 15.78 22.99 -9.61
N GLU A 827 15.03 24.07 -9.70
CA GLU A 827 13.69 24.22 -9.14
C GLU A 827 12.62 23.38 -9.88
N ILE A 828 12.90 22.97 -11.11
CA ILE A 828 11.98 22.11 -11.88
C ILE A 828 12.30 20.65 -11.58
N ALA A 829 11.35 19.98 -11.00
CA ALA A 829 11.47 18.58 -10.63
C ALA A 829 11.65 17.65 -11.84
N TRP A 830 12.46 16.63 -11.69
CA TRP A 830 12.60 15.55 -12.65
C TRP A 830 11.36 14.66 -12.65
N VAL A 831 10.90 14.32 -13.84
CA VAL A 831 9.82 13.35 -14.05
C VAL A 831 10.44 11.99 -14.35
N ILE A 832 10.22 11.02 -13.48
CA ILE A 832 10.75 9.67 -13.66
C ILE A 832 10.06 9.02 -14.85
N VAL A 833 10.86 8.43 -15.74
CA VAL A 833 10.35 7.56 -16.79
C VAL A 833 9.87 6.27 -16.15
N LYS A 834 8.56 6.14 -16.05
CA LYS A 834 7.89 5.11 -15.25
C LYS A 834 8.23 3.68 -15.67
N GLY A 835 8.36 2.81 -14.68
CA GLY A 835 8.48 1.38 -14.86
C GLY A 835 9.86 0.88 -15.28
N ILE A 836 10.89 1.73 -15.24
CA ILE A 836 12.20 1.36 -15.73
C ILE A 836 13.26 1.56 -14.64
N LEU A 837 13.69 0.45 -14.05
CA LEU A 837 14.92 0.40 -13.28
C LEU A 837 16.08 0.10 -14.22
N LEU A 838 17.15 0.88 -14.11
CA LEU A 838 18.35 0.70 -14.89
C LEU A 838 19.27 -0.29 -14.18
N GLU A 839 19.67 -1.34 -14.88
CA GLU A 839 20.51 -2.40 -14.32
C GLU A 839 21.87 -2.47 -15.02
N GLY A 840 22.89 -2.82 -14.24
CA GLY A 840 24.25 -2.99 -14.72
C GLY A 840 25.01 -1.67 -14.88
N ALA A 841 26.34 -1.79 -14.96
CA ALA A 841 27.23 -0.63 -15.09
C ALA A 841 27.06 0.09 -16.43
N SER A 842 26.62 -0.59 -17.46
CA SER A 842 26.31 -0.04 -18.79
C SER A 842 25.14 -0.80 -19.40
N GLY A 843 24.36 -0.12 -20.24
CA GLY A 843 23.21 -0.71 -20.87
C GLY A 843 22.50 0.23 -21.84
N SER A 844 21.37 -0.20 -22.33
CA SER A 844 20.50 0.63 -23.15
C SER A 844 19.04 0.38 -22.81
N ILE A 845 18.24 1.41 -22.99
CA ILE A 845 16.82 1.37 -22.73
C ILE A 845 16.05 2.08 -23.82
N THR A 846 14.91 1.53 -24.14
CA THR A 846 13.95 2.11 -25.06
C THR A 846 12.80 2.72 -24.27
N VAL A 847 12.58 4.01 -24.50
CA VAL A 847 11.52 4.78 -23.85
C VAL A 847 10.46 5.13 -24.87
N GLU A 848 9.27 4.66 -24.67
CA GLU A 848 8.11 4.99 -25.50
C GLU A 848 7.40 6.23 -24.91
N ASN A 849 6.83 7.06 -25.78
CA ASN A 849 5.91 8.15 -25.42
C ASN A 849 6.51 9.25 -24.53
N LEU A 850 7.72 9.69 -24.82
CA LEU A 850 8.19 10.97 -24.26
C LEU A 850 7.26 12.10 -24.74
N PRO A 851 6.94 13.07 -23.86
CA PRO A 851 6.13 14.20 -24.26
C PRO A 851 6.76 15.03 -25.39
N LEU A 852 5.93 15.72 -26.16
CA LEU A 852 6.41 16.66 -27.18
C LEU A 852 7.26 17.76 -26.56
N GLY A 853 8.34 18.15 -27.26
CA GLY A 853 9.22 19.23 -26.87
C GLY A 853 10.67 18.82 -26.66
N GLU A 854 11.45 19.75 -26.17
CA GLU A 854 12.86 19.51 -25.82
C GLU A 854 12.99 19.06 -24.37
N HIS A 855 13.74 17.99 -24.13
CA HIS A 855 13.91 17.42 -22.81
C HIS A 855 15.36 17.23 -22.43
N ASP A 856 15.66 17.57 -21.19
CA ASP A 856 16.81 17.09 -20.44
C ASP A 856 16.52 15.68 -19.94
N ILE A 857 17.46 14.76 -20.11
CA ILE A 857 17.38 13.38 -19.64
C ILE A 857 18.52 13.13 -18.67
N ALA A 858 18.25 12.49 -17.56
CA ALA A 858 19.26 12.14 -16.57
C ALA A 858 18.93 10.82 -15.88
N ILE A 859 19.90 10.26 -15.18
CA ILE A 859 19.73 9.12 -14.30
C ILE A 859 19.68 9.63 -12.86
N LEU A 860 18.67 9.17 -12.13
CA LEU A 860 18.45 9.49 -10.72
C LEU A 860 18.65 8.25 -9.85
N PHE A 861 19.12 8.49 -8.65
CA PHE A 861 19.11 7.56 -7.53
C PHE A 861 18.56 8.26 -6.29
N ALA A 862 17.63 7.66 -5.58
CA ALA A 862 16.93 8.28 -4.44
C ALA A 862 16.44 9.71 -4.77
N GLY A 863 15.89 9.90 -5.97
CA GLY A 863 15.37 11.19 -6.45
C GLY A 863 16.41 12.25 -6.82
N LYS A 864 17.71 11.94 -6.70
CA LYS A 864 18.80 12.88 -7.00
C LYS A 864 19.60 12.45 -8.23
N ARG A 865 19.99 13.42 -9.03
CA ARG A 865 20.75 13.17 -10.28
C ARG A 865 22.16 12.67 -10.00
N ILE A 866 22.54 11.58 -10.66
CA ILE A 866 23.86 10.94 -10.61
C ILE A 866 24.54 10.85 -11.97
N SER A 867 23.93 11.35 -13.02
CA SER A 867 24.50 11.37 -14.38
C SER A 867 24.74 12.80 -14.90
N ASN A 868 25.41 12.91 -16.05
CA ASN A 868 25.32 14.07 -16.92
C ASN A 868 23.84 14.29 -17.34
N ILE A 869 23.60 15.36 -18.08
CA ILE A 869 22.35 15.61 -18.78
C ILE A 869 22.54 15.29 -20.26
N ALA A 870 21.71 14.42 -20.81
CA ALA A 870 21.55 14.23 -22.24
C ALA A 870 20.32 14.99 -22.73
N ASN A 871 20.32 15.47 -23.95
CA ASN A 871 19.20 16.21 -24.51
C ASN A 871 18.55 15.42 -25.65
N ILE A 872 17.23 15.52 -25.74
CA ILE A 872 16.44 14.98 -26.84
C ILE A 872 15.29 15.90 -27.21
N SER A 873 14.99 16.01 -28.48
CA SER A 873 13.83 16.72 -29.00
C SER A 873 12.79 15.74 -29.51
N VAL A 874 11.58 15.78 -28.95
CA VAL A 874 10.43 14.96 -29.40
C VAL A 874 9.53 15.81 -30.28
N LEU A 875 9.45 15.43 -31.54
CA LEU A 875 8.68 16.14 -32.55
C LEU A 875 7.28 15.51 -32.71
N PRO A 876 6.29 16.30 -33.15
CA PRO A 876 5.00 15.75 -33.47
C PRO A 876 5.11 14.67 -34.56
N ALA A 877 4.33 13.59 -34.43
CA ALA A 877 4.22 12.60 -35.48
C ALA A 877 3.68 13.28 -36.74
N THR A 878 4.54 13.42 -37.73
CA THR A 878 4.08 13.84 -39.05
C THR A 878 3.35 12.65 -39.66
N GLY A 879 2.03 12.73 -39.84
CA GLY A 879 1.20 11.65 -40.39
C GLY A 879 1.44 11.34 -41.86
N ILE A 880 2.71 11.27 -42.27
CA ILE A 880 3.13 10.90 -43.63
C ILE A 880 4.26 9.88 -43.49
N GLN A 881 3.95 8.63 -43.81
CA GLN A 881 5.02 7.65 -44.08
C GLN A 881 5.87 8.14 -45.26
N ASP A 882 7.18 8.26 -45.02
CA ASP A 882 8.16 8.48 -46.06
C ASP A 882 8.14 7.31 -47.03
N THR A 883 7.46 7.41 -48.15
CA THR A 883 7.75 6.62 -49.31
C THR A 883 8.92 7.25 -50.04
N LYS A 884 10.14 6.79 -49.73
CA LYS A 884 11.29 7.04 -50.60
C LYS A 884 11.08 6.35 -51.92
N GLU A 885 10.68 7.12 -52.92
CA GLU A 885 11.12 6.86 -54.30
C GLU A 885 11.07 8.16 -55.09
N ASN A 886 12.17 8.37 -55.81
CA ASN A 886 12.45 9.48 -56.73
C ASN A 886 11.26 9.91 -57.57
N ASN A 887 10.91 11.24 -57.57
CA ASN A 887 10.97 12.00 -58.82
C ASN A 887 10.56 13.45 -58.61
N GLN A 888 11.21 14.35 -59.28
CA GLN A 888 10.97 15.77 -59.38
C GLN A 888 9.49 16.05 -59.83
N HIS A 889 8.61 16.41 -58.87
CA HIS A 889 7.48 17.31 -59.09
C HIS A 889 7.09 17.87 -57.71
N GLN A 890 7.14 19.20 -57.58
CA GLN A 890 6.66 19.92 -56.40
C GLN A 890 5.15 19.70 -56.26
N GLU A 891 4.78 18.83 -55.37
CA GLU A 891 3.36 18.56 -55.05
C GLU A 891 2.98 19.28 -53.75
N VAL A 892 1.88 20.00 -53.79
CA VAL A 892 1.33 20.72 -52.65
C VAL A 892 0.04 20.04 -52.21
N TYR A 893 -0.09 19.79 -50.91
CA TYR A 893 -1.24 19.12 -50.32
C TYR A 893 -1.89 19.96 -49.22
N MET A 894 -3.20 19.94 -49.09
CA MET A 894 -3.92 20.47 -47.94
C MET A 894 -3.78 19.51 -46.72
N LEU A 895 -4.09 19.96 -45.51
CA LEU A 895 -4.05 19.13 -44.30
C LEU A 895 -5.00 17.92 -44.31
N ASP A 896 -6.01 17.94 -45.17
CA ASP A 896 -6.94 16.83 -45.39
C ASP A 896 -6.43 15.80 -46.40
N GLY A 897 -5.19 15.94 -46.88
CA GLY A 897 -4.54 15.02 -47.83
C GLY A 897 -4.90 15.27 -49.30
N LYS A 898 -5.67 16.31 -49.63
CA LYS A 898 -6.00 16.60 -51.05
C LYS A 898 -4.87 17.35 -51.73
N LYS A 899 -4.49 16.83 -52.89
CA LYS A 899 -3.51 17.48 -53.78
C LYS A 899 -4.09 18.76 -54.36
N VAL A 900 -3.32 19.83 -54.32
CA VAL A 900 -3.75 21.14 -54.83
C VAL A 900 -2.91 21.54 -56.05
N THR A 901 -3.58 21.92 -57.10
CA THR A 901 -2.97 22.33 -58.39
C THR A 901 -2.67 23.83 -58.49
N VAL A 902 -2.86 24.59 -57.41
CA VAL A 902 -2.68 26.06 -57.40
C VAL A 902 -1.38 26.40 -56.67
N PRO A 903 -0.55 27.29 -57.18
CA PRO A 903 0.80 27.52 -56.63
C PRO A 903 0.84 28.17 -55.26
N ASN A 904 -0.15 28.59 -54.62
CA ASN A 904 -0.20 29.06 -53.21
C ASN A 904 -1.67 29.05 -52.73
N PRO A 905 -2.20 27.90 -52.32
CA PRO A 905 -3.56 27.82 -51.83
C PRO A 905 -3.72 28.61 -50.54
N LYS A 906 -4.86 29.26 -50.34
CA LYS A 906 -5.22 29.90 -49.05
C LYS A 906 -5.48 28.83 -48.00
N GLY A 907 -5.00 29.07 -46.78
CA GLY A 907 -5.14 28.15 -45.69
C GLY A 907 -3.82 27.49 -45.29
N ILE A 908 -3.90 26.33 -44.59
CA ILE A 908 -2.73 25.57 -44.17
C ILE A 908 -2.44 24.46 -45.18
N TYR A 909 -1.24 24.42 -45.73
CA TYR A 909 -0.83 23.41 -46.72
C TYR A 909 0.61 22.95 -46.46
N ILE A 910 0.94 21.81 -47.05
CA ILE A 910 2.28 21.20 -46.98
C ILE A 910 2.92 21.26 -48.35
N LYS A 911 4.10 21.83 -48.44
CA LYS A 911 4.93 21.90 -49.65
C LYS A 911 6.35 21.48 -49.24
N ASP A 912 6.93 20.56 -50.00
CA ASP A 912 8.28 20.04 -49.72
C ASP A 912 8.48 19.60 -48.27
N GLY A 913 7.49 18.90 -47.67
CA GLY A 913 7.52 18.42 -46.30
C GLY A 913 7.40 19.52 -45.24
N LYS A 914 7.21 20.76 -45.60
CA LYS A 914 7.03 21.88 -44.66
C LYS A 914 5.63 22.44 -44.66
N LYS A 915 5.14 22.79 -43.49
CA LYS A 915 3.84 23.40 -43.25
C LYS A 915 3.90 24.90 -43.56
N TYR A 916 2.99 25.38 -44.39
CA TYR A 916 2.79 26.79 -44.72
C TYR A 916 1.40 27.21 -44.32
N ILE A 917 1.29 28.48 -43.89
CA ILE A 917 0.00 29.13 -43.63
C ILE A 917 -0.08 30.35 -44.56
N ASN A 918 -1.11 30.39 -45.42
CA ASN A 918 -1.39 31.51 -46.28
C ASN A 918 -2.79 32.05 -45.98
N GLN A 919 -2.85 33.29 -45.51
CA GLN A 919 -4.11 33.97 -45.09
C GLN A 919 -4.96 34.46 -46.25
#